data_bc24453bba379bb54293d424865856f2
#
_entry.id   bc24453bba379bb54293d424865856f2
#
_cell.length_a   1.000
_cell.length_b   1.000
_cell.length_c   1.000
_cell.angle_alpha   90.00
_cell.angle_beta   90.00
_cell.angle_gamma   90.00
#
_symmetry.space_group_name_H-M   'P 1'
#
loop_
_entity.id
_entity.type
_entity.pdbx_description
1 polymer ?
#
loop_
_entity_poly.entity_id
_entity_poly.type
_entity_poly.pdbx_seq_one_letter_code
_entity_poly.pdbx_strand_id
1 'polypeptide(L)'
;QVIDMLGLMGDASDNIPGCPGVGEKTAQKLIAEFGSIENLLEHTDQLKGALKTKVETNREMITFSKFLATIKTDVPIQLDMDSLVREEPNEEELRKIFEELEFRTLIDRVLKKGSGNSSSPTPTSPAPDLFAGTLFAQPQTSNPENSAPIQGDLFANFAGKGTGVSENSNLTRLEMLDVDYQLIDTEDKRAEIIQKLLTSEILSIDTETTGTEPMDAELVGMSFSDAENRAYYVPVPAEREEVLKIVNEFRPLFENEKSMKVGQNIKYDMIILQNYGVQVKGKLFDTMLAHYVLQPELRHNMDYLAEIYLHYQTIHIDELIGARGKNQKNMRDLPPEDVYRYACEDADVTLKLKNVLEKELKEQGAEHLFYEIEMPLVPVLVNIESNGVLLDTEALKQSSQHFTVRLQEIEKEIYEMAGETFNISSAKQVGEVLFDKLKIVEKAKRTKTGQYVTSEEVLQSYRSKHDIIGKILEYRGLKKLLSTYIDALPQLINPRTGRIHTSFNQAVTATGRLSSSNPNLQNIPIRDEDGKEIRKAFIPDTDCEFFSADYSQIELRIMAHLSEDKNMIDAFLSGHDIHAATAAKIYKIDINDVTADMRRKAKTANFGIIYGISVFGLAERMGVSRQEAKELIDGYFETYPQVKEYMDKSIQVAREQGYVETIFHRKRFLPDINSRNGVVRGYAERNAINAPIQGSAADIIKVAMAHIYQRFQAYNLKAKMILQVHDELNFSVPEAEKELVQKIVIEEMEQAYRMYVPLKADCGWGNNWLQAH
;
A
#
# COMPACT_ATOMS: atom_id res chain seq x y z
N GLN A 1 -34.78 -30.34 -20.97
CA GLN A 1 -35.20 -29.02 -20.43
C GLN A 1 -34.01 -28.16 -19.92
N VAL A 2 -32.96 -28.76 -19.31
CA VAL A 2 -31.77 -27.95 -18.86
C VAL A 2 -31.05 -27.37 -20.07
N ILE A 3 -30.82 -28.13 -21.12
CA ILE A 3 -30.21 -27.67 -22.38
C ILE A 3 -31.03 -26.55 -23.02
N ASP A 4 -32.35 -26.65 -23.01
CA ASP A 4 -33.27 -25.61 -23.52
C ASP A 4 -33.19 -24.33 -22.67
N MET A 5 -33.09 -24.50 -21.36
CA MET A 5 -32.93 -23.36 -20.45
C MET A 5 -31.61 -22.63 -20.69
N LEU A 6 -30.49 -23.38 -20.83
CA LEU A 6 -29.18 -22.82 -21.17
C LEU A 6 -29.18 -22.17 -22.58
N GLY A 7 -29.87 -22.77 -23.55
CA GLY A 7 -30.04 -22.19 -24.88
C GLY A 7 -30.76 -20.85 -24.89
N LEU A 8 -31.70 -20.63 -23.93
CA LEU A 8 -32.41 -19.36 -23.78
C LEU A 8 -31.66 -18.33 -22.93
N MET A 9 -31.12 -18.72 -21.78
CA MET A 9 -30.48 -17.77 -20.87
C MET A 9 -29.00 -17.54 -21.18
N GLY A 10 -28.37 -18.45 -21.93
CA GLY A 10 -26.94 -18.50 -22.13
C GLY A 10 -26.17 -19.04 -20.93
N ASP A 11 -24.86 -19.19 -21.07
CA ASP A 11 -23.92 -19.49 -20.00
C ASP A 11 -22.66 -18.68 -20.17
N ALA A 12 -22.43 -17.76 -19.23
CA ALA A 12 -21.26 -16.89 -19.26
C ALA A 12 -19.96 -17.65 -18.99
N SER A 13 -20.01 -18.78 -18.28
CA SER A 13 -18.83 -19.61 -17.98
C SER A 13 -18.32 -20.31 -19.24
N ASP A 14 -19.24 -20.77 -20.07
CA ASP A 14 -18.94 -21.51 -21.32
C ASP A 14 -19.07 -20.64 -22.57
N ASN A 15 -19.27 -19.34 -22.39
CA ASN A 15 -19.44 -18.36 -23.47
C ASN A 15 -20.60 -18.68 -24.45
N ILE A 16 -21.68 -19.24 -23.92
CA ILE A 16 -22.91 -19.51 -24.67
C ILE A 16 -23.77 -18.24 -24.65
N PRO A 17 -24.10 -17.62 -25.81
CA PRO A 17 -24.67 -16.28 -25.84
C PRO A 17 -26.11 -16.18 -25.31
N GLY A 18 -26.95 -17.21 -25.51
CA GLY A 18 -28.37 -17.17 -25.14
C GLY A 18 -29.18 -16.13 -25.90
N CYS A 19 -30.39 -15.83 -25.44
CA CYS A 19 -31.25 -14.78 -25.93
C CYS A 19 -31.02 -13.49 -25.16
N PRO A 20 -30.56 -12.37 -25.76
CA PRO A 20 -30.30 -11.12 -25.11
C PRO A 20 -31.48 -10.59 -24.28
N GLY A 21 -31.26 -10.44 -22.97
CA GLY A 21 -32.26 -9.96 -22.01
C GLY A 21 -33.30 -11.00 -21.58
N VAL A 22 -33.02 -12.30 -21.78
CA VAL A 22 -33.69 -13.42 -21.18
C VAL A 22 -32.77 -14.03 -20.13
N GLY A 23 -33.06 -13.83 -18.84
CA GLY A 23 -32.33 -14.44 -17.75
C GLY A 23 -33.00 -15.70 -17.21
N GLU A 24 -32.36 -16.35 -16.24
CA GLU A 24 -32.73 -17.65 -15.68
C GLU A 24 -34.24 -17.79 -15.37
N LYS A 25 -34.81 -16.83 -14.61
CA LYS A 25 -36.25 -16.89 -14.24
C LYS A 25 -37.19 -16.82 -15.45
N THR A 26 -36.81 -16.07 -16.48
CA THR A 26 -37.63 -15.97 -17.70
C THR A 26 -37.46 -17.21 -18.55
N ALA A 27 -36.27 -17.74 -18.66
CA ALA A 27 -36.00 -19.03 -19.36
C ALA A 27 -36.75 -20.18 -18.69
N GLN A 28 -36.69 -20.30 -17.36
CA GLN A 28 -37.45 -21.31 -16.62
C GLN A 28 -38.95 -21.24 -16.89
N LYS A 29 -39.53 -20.02 -16.89
CA LYS A 29 -40.95 -19.81 -17.15
C LYS A 29 -41.32 -20.23 -18.58
N LEU A 30 -40.50 -19.83 -19.57
CA LEU A 30 -40.75 -20.19 -20.96
C LEU A 30 -40.64 -21.70 -21.20
N ILE A 31 -39.65 -22.36 -20.61
CA ILE A 31 -39.52 -23.84 -20.76
C ILE A 31 -40.59 -24.57 -19.98
N ALA A 32 -41.03 -24.06 -18.85
CA ALA A 32 -42.19 -24.64 -18.14
C ALA A 32 -43.48 -24.53 -18.94
N GLU A 33 -43.68 -23.45 -19.71
CA GLU A 33 -44.88 -23.19 -20.52
C GLU A 33 -44.84 -23.93 -21.85
N PHE A 34 -43.73 -23.91 -22.57
CA PHE A 34 -43.58 -24.44 -23.91
C PHE A 34 -42.90 -25.79 -24.00
N GLY A 35 -42.23 -26.25 -22.94
CA GLY A 35 -41.54 -27.55 -22.86
C GLY A 35 -40.19 -27.63 -23.52
N SER A 36 -39.99 -27.00 -24.69
CA SER A 36 -38.72 -26.91 -25.42
C SER A 36 -38.58 -25.64 -26.20
N ILE A 37 -37.34 -25.31 -26.64
CA ILE A 37 -37.04 -24.18 -27.53
C ILE A 37 -37.75 -24.30 -28.87
N GLU A 38 -37.82 -25.48 -29.45
CA GLU A 38 -38.46 -25.72 -30.73
C GLU A 38 -39.95 -25.32 -30.65
N ASN A 39 -40.66 -25.82 -29.67
CA ASN A 39 -42.07 -25.51 -29.46
C ASN A 39 -42.31 -24.01 -29.15
N LEU A 40 -41.40 -23.40 -28.38
CA LEU A 40 -41.43 -21.96 -28.13
C LEU A 40 -41.29 -21.16 -29.41
N LEU A 41 -40.35 -21.54 -30.28
CA LEU A 41 -40.10 -20.85 -31.57
C LEU A 41 -41.21 -21.07 -32.59
N GLU A 42 -41.98 -22.13 -32.54
CA GLU A 42 -43.16 -22.39 -33.36
C GLU A 42 -44.38 -21.62 -32.89
N HIS A 43 -44.48 -21.31 -31.60
CA HIS A 43 -45.64 -20.65 -30.99
C HIS A 43 -45.34 -19.25 -30.44
N THR A 44 -44.45 -18.48 -31.10
CA THR A 44 -44.12 -17.11 -30.69
C THR A 44 -45.30 -16.14 -30.70
N ASP A 45 -46.38 -16.48 -31.38
CA ASP A 45 -47.65 -15.76 -31.41
C ASP A 45 -48.32 -15.70 -30.01
N GLN A 46 -48.06 -16.66 -29.14
CA GLN A 46 -48.55 -16.69 -27.76
C GLN A 46 -47.77 -15.77 -26.83
N LEU A 47 -46.57 -15.30 -27.23
CA LEU A 47 -45.79 -14.34 -26.46
C LEU A 47 -46.31 -12.91 -26.69
N LYS A 48 -46.15 -12.05 -25.66
CA LYS A 48 -46.62 -10.64 -25.71
C LYS A 48 -45.49 -9.63 -25.51
N GLY A 49 -45.65 -8.47 -26.13
CA GLY A 49 -44.79 -7.30 -25.94
C GLY A 49 -43.32 -7.54 -26.30
N ALA A 50 -42.43 -6.93 -25.56
CA ALA A 50 -40.97 -6.96 -25.81
C ALA A 50 -40.35 -8.38 -25.78
N LEU A 51 -40.96 -9.32 -25.08
CA LEU A 51 -40.45 -10.70 -25.01
C LEU A 51 -40.67 -11.42 -26.38
N LYS A 52 -41.80 -11.21 -27.01
CA LYS A 52 -42.07 -11.72 -28.35
C LYS A 52 -41.01 -11.25 -29.34
N THR A 53 -40.80 -9.94 -29.44
CA THR A 53 -39.80 -9.36 -30.32
C THR A 53 -38.41 -9.91 -30.08
N LYS A 54 -38.00 -10.05 -28.81
CA LYS A 54 -36.68 -10.61 -28.44
C LYS A 54 -36.50 -12.04 -28.96
N VAL A 55 -37.47 -12.90 -28.72
CA VAL A 55 -37.39 -14.31 -29.12
C VAL A 55 -37.40 -14.43 -30.64
N GLU A 56 -38.26 -13.69 -31.33
CA GLU A 56 -38.37 -13.69 -32.82
C GLU A 56 -37.09 -13.17 -33.47
N THR A 57 -36.52 -12.06 -32.97
CA THR A 57 -35.32 -11.45 -33.55
C THR A 57 -34.06 -12.29 -33.31
N ASN A 58 -34.00 -13.07 -32.20
CA ASN A 58 -32.83 -13.86 -31.86
C ASN A 58 -33.02 -15.37 -32.10
N ARG A 59 -33.89 -15.76 -32.98
CA ARG A 59 -34.22 -17.15 -33.25
C ARG A 59 -33.01 -18.03 -33.58
N GLU A 60 -32.16 -17.57 -34.49
CA GLU A 60 -30.92 -18.28 -34.86
C GLU A 60 -29.95 -18.39 -33.71
N MET A 61 -29.79 -17.32 -32.91
CA MET A 61 -28.90 -17.32 -31.74
C MET A 61 -29.38 -18.28 -30.65
N ILE A 62 -30.68 -18.35 -30.41
CA ILE A 62 -31.27 -19.29 -29.44
C ILE A 62 -30.99 -20.74 -29.87
N THR A 63 -31.22 -21.04 -31.15
CA THR A 63 -30.97 -22.38 -31.72
C THR A 63 -29.49 -22.73 -31.66
N PHE A 64 -28.60 -21.79 -31.99
CA PHE A 64 -27.17 -21.96 -31.91
C PHE A 64 -26.71 -22.14 -30.46
N SER A 65 -27.26 -21.39 -29.53
CA SER A 65 -26.94 -21.53 -28.08
C SER A 65 -27.37 -22.89 -27.52
N LYS A 66 -28.53 -23.42 -27.97
CA LYS A 66 -28.93 -24.79 -27.67
C LYS A 66 -27.96 -25.83 -28.20
N PHE A 67 -27.52 -25.67 -29.47
CA PHE A 67 -26.49 -26.50 -30.05
C PHE A 67 -25.19 -26.50 -29.24
N LEU A 68 -24.71 -25.34 -28.81
CA LEU A 68 -23.51 -25.21 -27.97
C LEU A 68 -23.69 -25.82 -26.58
N ALA A 69 -24.87 -25.71 -25.99
CA ALA A 69 -25.20 -26.30 -24.68
C ALA A 69 -25.40 -27.83 -24.74
N THR A 70 -25.49 -28.41 -25.94
CA THR A 70 -25.72 -29.85 -26.11
C THR A 70 -24.41 -30.61 -26.13
N ILE A 71 -24.21 -31.50 -25.17
CA ILE A 71 -23.02 -32.34 -25.09
C ILE A 71 -23.00 -33.30 -26.28
N LYS A 72 -21.89 -33.29 -27.01
CA LYS A 72 -21.66 -34.21 -28.11
C LYS A 72 -21.26 -35.58 -27.56
N THR A 73 -22.11 -36.61 -27.76
CA THR A 73 -21.91 -37.98 -27.23
C THR A 73 -21.32 -38.95 -28.25
N ASP A 74 -21.18 -38.51 -29.51
CA ASP A 74 -20.68 -39.30 -30.63
C ASP A 74 -19.25 -38.93 -31.05
N VAL A 75 -18.49 -38.34 -30.13
CA VAL A 75 -17.06 -38.04 -30.35
C VAL A 75 -16.30 -39.34 -30.56
N PRO A 76 -15.48 -39.49 -31.62
CA PRO A 76 -14.75 -40.71 -31.90
C PRO A 76 -13.55 -40.89 -30.96
N ILE A 77 -13.82 -41.03 -29.66
CA ILE A 77 -12.83 -41.33 -28.62
C ILE A 77 -13.00 -42.78 -28.18
N GLN A 78 -11.94 -43.58 -28.25
CA GLN A 78 -11.90 -44.86 -27.60
C GLN A 78 -11.45 -44.63 -26.13
N LEU A 79 -12.35 -44.93 -25.21
CA LEU A 79 -12.05 -44.89 -23.79
C LEU A 79 -11.38 -46.18 -23.39
N ASP A 80 -10.11 -46.16 -23.08
CA ASP A 80 -9.38 -47.26 -22.48
C ASP A 80 -9.44 -47.12 -20.95
N MET A 81 -10.28 -47.96 -20.33
CA MET A 81 -10.48 -47.95 -18.87
C MET A 81 -9.22 -48.34 -18.10
N ASP A 82 -8.35 -49.18 -18.71
CA ASP A 82 -7.12 -49.62 -18.09
C ASP A 82 -6.05 -48.54 -18.04
N SER A 83 -6.12 -47.59 -18.96
CA SER A 83 -5.24 -46.39 -18.96
C SER A 83 -5.66 -45.30 -17.97
N LEU A 84 -6.85 -45.38 -17.37
CA LEU A 84 -7.37 -44.46 -16.39
C LEU A 84 -6.94 -44.80 -14.94
N VAL A 85 -6.01 -45.69 -14.76
CA VAL A 85 -5.39 -45.96 -13.45
C VAL A 85 -4.54 -44.77 -13.04
N ARG A 86 -4.83 -44.25 -11.85
CA ARG A 86 -4.03 -43.16 -11.27
C ARG A 86 -2.63 -43.68 -10.98
N GLU A 87 -1.66 -43.22 -11.71
CA GLU A 87 -0.23 -43.41 -11.42
C GLU A 87 0.22 -42.49 -10.28
N GLU A 88 1.24 -42.92 -9.53
CA GLU A 88 1.88 -42.02 -8.58
C GLU A 88 2.59 -40.89 -9.34
N PRO A 89 2.50 -39.66 -8.83
CA PRO A 89 3.12 -38.52 -9.51
C PRO A 89 4.63 -38.70 -9.62
N ASN A 90 5.22 -38.32 -10.75
CA ASN A 90 6.67 -38.14 -10.85
C ASN A 90 7.05 -36.91 -10.01
N GLU A 91 7.47 -37.13 -8.76
CA GLU A 91 7.77 -36.10 -7.79
C GLU A 91 8.90 -35.17 -8.26
N GLU A 92 9.90 -35.71 -8.97
CA GLU A 92 11.03 -34.95 -9.46
C GLU A 92 10.63 -33.97 -10.57
N GLU A 93 9.85 -34.43 -11.55
CA GLU A 93 9.36 -33.56 -12.62
C GLU A 93 8.33 -32.55 -12.13
N LEU A 94 7.42 -32.95 -11.24
CA LEU A 94 6.44 -32.07 -10.64
C LEU A 94 7.14 -30.98 -9.80
N ARG A 95 8.20 -31.33 -9.08
CA ARG A 95 8.98 -30.36 -8.32
C ARG A 95 9.61 -29.33 -9.26
N LYS A 96 10.26 -29.75 -10.33
CA LYS A 96 10.85 -28.82 -11.32
C LYS A 96 9.81 -27.88 -11.92
N ILE A 97 8.64 -28.41 -12.30
CA ILE A 97 7.53 -27.60 -12.84
C ILE A 97 7.00 -26.62 -11.80
N PHE A 98 6.81 -27.05 -10.56
CA PHE A 98 6.33 -26.17 -9.49
C PHE A 98 7.36 -25.11 -9.08
N GLU A 99 8.66 -25.41 -9.14
CA GLU A 99 9.75 -24.46 -8.95
C GLU A 99 9.80 -23.45 -10.08
N GLU A 100 9.73 -23.88 -11.35
CA GLU A 100 9.64 -23.00 -12.53
C GLU A 100 8.42 -22.08 -12.49
N LEU A 101 7.28 -22.57 -12.01
CA LEU A 101 6.03 -21.80 -11.90
C LEU A 101 5.89 -21.08 -10.55
N GLU A 102 6.88 -21.16 -9.66
CA GLU A 102 6.90 -20.56 -8.32
C GLU A 102 5.73 -21.03 -7.40
N PHE A 103 5.21 -22.23 -7.60
CA PHE A 103 4.08 -22.80 -6.85
C PHE A 103 4.49 -23.48 -5.54
N ARG A 104 5.18 -22.77 -4.65
CA ARG A 104 5.77 -23.30 -3.40
C ARG A 104 4.78 -24.05 -2.50
N THR A 105 3.59 -23.48 -2.29
CA THR A 105 2.54 -24.13 -1.48
C THR A 105 2.02 -25.43 -2.08
N LEU A 106 2.12 -25.63 -3.40
CA LEU A 106 1.77 -26.87 -4.05
C LEU A 106 2.83 -27.95 -3.86
N ILE A 107 4.10 -27.60 -3.83
CA ILE A 107 5.21 -28.52 -3.50
C ILE A 107 4.94 -29.17 -2.14
N ASP A 108 4.67 -28.35 -1.12
CA ASP A 108 4.39 -28.85 0.24
C ASP A 108 3.11 -29.67 0.33
N ARG A 109 2.07 -29.29 -0.39
CA ARG A 109 0.75 -29.93 -0.34
C ARG A 109 0.69 -31.23 -1.12
N VAL A 110 1.38 -31.32 -2.25
CA VAL A 110 1.31 -32.44 -3.19
C VAL A 110 2.40 -33.47 -2.93
N LEU A 111 3.64 -33.00 -2.68
CA LEU A 111 4.81 -33.88 -2.60
C LEU A 111 5.14 -34.36 -1.16
N LYS A 112 4.67 -33.70 -0.10
CA LYS A 112 4.91 -34.12 1.30
C LYS A 112 3.90 -35.12 1.88
N LYS A 113 2.95 -35.63 1.11
CA LYS A 113 1.95 -36.64 1.60
C LYS A 113 2.48 -38.08 1.71
N GLY A 114 3.76 -38.33 1.43
CA GLY A 114 4.34 -39.67 1.35
C GLY A 114 4.97 -40.22 2.62
N SER A 115 5.03 -39.56 3.77
CA SER A 115 5.62 -40.14 4.97
C SER A 115 4.77 -39.90 6.23
N GLY A 116 4.02 -40.93 6.62
CA GLY A 116 3.63 -41.19 8.00
C GLY A 116 2.18 -41.01 8.42
N ASN A 117 1.52 -42.14 8.62
CA ASN A 117 0.40 -42.46 9.53
C ASN A 117 -1.01 -41.91 9.27
N SER A 118 -1.82 -42.87 8.88
CA SER A 118 -3.29 -42.87 8.88
C SER A 118 -3.90 -42.43 10.22
N SER A 119 -4.55 -41.30 10.25
CA SER A 119 -5.72 -41.09 11.09
C SER A 119 -6.67 -40.16 10.33
N SER A 120 -7.81 -40.68 9.93
CA SER A 120 -8.87 -39.98 9.23
C SER A 120 -9.44 -38.87 10.11
N PRO A 121 -9.56 -37.62 9.62
CA PRO A 121 -10.51 -36.69 10.19
C PRO A 121 -11.74 -36.61 9.31
N THR A 122 -12.88 -36.72 9.98
CA THR A 122 -14.23 -36.46 9.51
C THR A 122 -14.33 -35.09 8.75
N PRO A 123 -15.16 -35.02 7.69
CA PRO A 123 -15.27 -33.77 6.91
C PRO A 123 -16.16 -32.75 7.60
N THR A 124 -15.55 -31.66 8.08
CA THR A 124 -16.29 -30.46 8.46
C THR A 124 -15.62 -29.25 7.88
N SER A 125 -16.37 -28.56 7.05
CA SER A 125 -16.23 -27.18 6.53
C SER A 125 -15.53 -27.03 5.18
N PRO A 126 -16.16 -26.24 4.28
CA PRO A 126 -15.61 -25.98 2.94
C PRO A 126 -14.39 -25.05 3.02
N ALA A 127 -13.46 -25.27 2.10
CA ALA A 127 -12.24 -24.51 1.95
C ALA A 127 -12.50 -23.00 1.84
N PRO A 128 -11.67 -22.16 2.46
CA PRO A 128 -11.78 -20.70 2.27
C PRO A 128 -11.38 -20.33 0.85
N ASP A 129 -12.26 -19.58 0.22
CA ASP A 129 -12.12 -18.97 -1.10
C ASP A 129 -10.85 -18.10 -1.13
N LEU A 130 -9.88 -18.43 -1.97
CA LEU A 130 -8.55 -17.81 -2.06
C LEU A 130 -8.59 -16.35 -2.63
N PHE A 131 -9.78 -15.82 -2.95
CA PHE A 131 -9.96 -14.53 -3.63
C PHE A 131 -10.75 -13.49 -2.84
N ALA A 132 -11.04 -13.72 -1.56
CA ALA A 132 -11.80 -12.75 -0.75
C ALA A 132 -10.90 -11.88 0.15
N GLY A 133 -9.82 -11.33 -0.37
CA GLY A 133 -8.89 -10.51 0.39
C GLY A 133 -8.25 -9.39 -0.40
N THR A 134 -9.03 -8.57 -1.10
CA THR A 134 -8.46 -7.40 -1.77
C THR A 134 -9.17 -6.11 -1.39
N LEU A 135 -8.41 -5.29 -0.68
CA LEU A 135 -8.30 -3.83 -0.78
C LEU A 135 -9.51 -2.94 -0.48
N PHE A 136 -10.38 -3.33 0.43
CA PHE A 136 -11.17 -2.42 1.26
C PHE A 136 -11.46 -3.04 2.63
N ALA A 137 -10.48 -3.70 3.23
CA ALA A 137 -10.55 -4.08 4.63
C ALA A 137 -10.17 -2.86 5.47
N GLN A 138 -11.18 -2.17 5.97
CA GLN A 138 -11.02 -1.41 7.20
C GLN A 138 -10.53 -2.36 8.31
N PRO A 139 -9.69 -1.88 9.24
CA PRO A 139 -9.17 -2.72 10.31
C PRO A 139 -10.34 -3.30 11.12
N GLN A 140 -10.42 -4.62 11.18
CA GLN A 140 -11.30 -5.29 12.11
C GLN A 140 -10.86 -4.93 13.53
N THR A 141 -11.75 -4.27 14.26
CA THR A 141 -11.59 -4.02 15.68
C THR A 141 -11.50 -5.35 16.43
N SER A 142 -10.33 -5.67 16.91
CA SER A 142 -10.10 -6.74 17.88
C SER A 142 -10.64 -6.32 19.25
N ASN A 143 -11.27 -7.26 19.93
CA ASN A 143 -11.77 -7.11 21.30
C ASN A 143 -10.70 -6.62 22.29
N PRO A 144 -11.01 -5.69 23.20
CA PRO A 144 -10.07 -5.18 24.19
C PRO A 144 -10.06 -6.02 25.47
N GLU A 145 -9.56 -7.23 25.43
CA GLU A 145 -9.30 -8.01 26.64
C GLU A 145 -7.92 -8.69 26.65
N ASN A 146 -6.96 -8.20 25.89
CA ASN A 146 -5.53 -8.48 26.13
C ASN A 146 -4.72 -7.38 25.46
N SER A 147 -4.59 -6.26 26.16
CA SER A 147 -3.72 -5.16 25.75
C SER A 147 -2.27 -5.48 26.13
N ALA A 148 -1.56 -6.12 25.19
CA ALA A 148 -0.15 -5.87 25.02
C ALA A 148 -0.02 -4.92 23.79
N PRO A 149 0.95 -4.00 23.75
CA PRO A 149 1.10 -3.06 22.66
C PRO A 149 1.28 -3.82 21.35
N ILE A 150 0.39 -3.57 20.38
CA ILE A 150 0.51 -4.10 19.04
C ILE A 150 1.65 -3.34 18.37
N GLN A 151 2.85 -3.83 18.48
CA GLN A 151 3.93 -3.51 17.55
C GLN A 151 3.52 -4.05 16.20
N GLY A 152 3.07 -3.14 15.33
CA GLY A 152 2.54 -3.48 14.04
C GLY A 152 3.66 -3.71 13.04
N ASP A 153 4.04 -4.94 12.84
CA ASP A 153 4.69 -5.35 11.62
C ASP A 153 3.59 -5.59 10.57
N LEU A 154 3.47 -4.67 9.62
CA LEU A 154 2.52 -4.77 8.50
C LEU A 154 2.80 -6.01 7.64
N PHE A 155 3.98 -6.61 7.78
CA PHE A 155 4.42 -7.81 7.07
C PHE A 155 4.06 -9.12 7.79
N ALA A 156 3.75 -9.10 9.11
CA ALA A 156 3.45 -10.31 9.87
C ALA A 156 2.09 -10.96 9.54
N ASN A 157 1.16 -10.24 8.91
CA ASN A 157 -0.15 -10.80 8.56
C ASN A 157 -0.18 -11.64 7.28
N PHE A 158 0.93 -11.71 6.53
CA PHE A 158 1.08 -12.61 5.37
C PHE A 158 1.94 -13.84 5.66
N ALA A 159 2.55 -13.93 6.83
CA ALA A 159 3.15 -15.18 7.28
C ALA A 159 2.03 -16.13 7.71
N GLY A 160 1.58 -16.98 6.81
CA GLY A 160 0.77 -18.14 7.15
C GLY A 160 1.48 -18.90 8.28
N LYS A 161 0.72 -19.34 9.29
CA LYS A 161 1.18 -20.26 10.33
C LYS A 161 1.87 -21.45 9.68
N GLY A 162 3.16 -21.39 9.58
CA GLY A 162 4.03 -22.46 9.15
C GLY A 162 5.13 -22.63 10.19
N THR A 163 4.83 -23.34 11.27
CA THR A 163 5.84 -23.96 12.09
C THR A 163 6.34 -25.17 11.30
N GLY A 164 7.50 -25.04 10.71
CA GLY A 164 8.17 -26.14 10.05
C GLY A 164 9.19 -25.59 9.06
N VAL A 165 10.46 -25.64 9.39
CA VAL A 165 11.57 -25.49 8.49
C VAL A 165 11.36 -26.45 7.33
N SER A 166 10.99 -25.94 6.17
CA SER A 166 10.97 -26.71 4.93
C SER A 166 12.42 -26.90 4.53
N GLU A 167 12.95 -28.09 4.75
CA GLU A 167 14.18 -28.50 4.09
C GLU A 167 13.95 -28.54 2.57
N ASN A 168 14.11 -27.39 1.91
CA ASN A 168 14.27 -27.36 0.46
C ASN A 168 15.68 -27.92 0.15
N SER A 169 15.73 -29.16 -0.29
CA SER A 169 16.96 -29.92 -0.52
C SER A 169 17.87 -29.36 -1.64
N ASN A 170 17.48 -28.26 -2.31
CA ASN A 170 18.21 -27.70 -3.46
C ASN A 170 18.77 -26.29 -3.25
N LEU A 171 18.53 -25.65 -2.12
CA LEU A 171 19.12 -24.32 -1.85
C LEU A 171 20.52 -24.49 -1.25
N THR A 172 21.44 -23.66 -1.69
CA THR A 172 22.76 -23.54 -1.07
C THR A 172 22.61 -22.92 0.33
N ARG A 173 23.39 -23.38 1.30
CA ARG A 173 23.46 -22.86 2.68
C ARG A 173 24.88 -22.53 3.04
N LEU A 174 25.06 -21.77 4.12
CA LEU A 174 26.38 -21.34 4.59
C LEU A 174 27.37 -22.50 4.78
N GLU A 175 26.91 -23.66 5.30
CA GLU A 175 27.73 -24.83 5.54
C GLU A 175 28.27 -25.48 4.25
N MET A 176 27.67 -25.16 3.10
CA MET A 176 28.07 -25.67 1.78
C MET A 176 29.10 -24.76 1.08
N LEU A 177 29.40 -23.60 1.64
CA LEU A 177 30.28 -22.60 1.06
C LEU A 177 31.62 -22.54 1.80
N ASP A 178 32.70 -22.26 1.05
CA ASP A 178 33.98 -21.88 1.61
C ASP A 178 33.99 -20.35 1.80
N VAL A 179 33.87 -19.90 3.04
CA VAL A 179 33.72 -18.48 3.38
C VAL A 179 34.80 -18.03 4.35
N ASP A 180 35.31 -16.82 4.17
CA ASP A 180 36.24 -16.12 5.07
C ASP A 180 35.44 -15.14 5.95
N TYR A 181 34.74 -15.66 6.96
CA TYR A 181 34.01 -14.89 7.95
C TYR A 181 34.80 -14.76 9.23
N GLN A 182 35.06 -13.54 9.68
CA GLN A 182 35.96 -13.25 10.78
C GLN A 182 35.28 -12.46 11.91
N LEU A 183 35.50 -12.92 13.15
CA LEU A 183 35.15 -12.19 14.35
C LEU A 183 36.26 -11.20 14.70
N ILE A 184 35.96 -9.92 14.76
CA ILE A 184 36.89 -8.81 14.98
C ILE A 184 36.68 -8.28 16.41
N ASP A 185 37.21 -8.99 17.37
CA ASP A 185 36.97 -8.82 18.81
C ASP A 185 38.09 -8.06 19.56
N THR A 186 39.21 -7.76 18.89
CA THR A 186 40.35 -7.05 19.49
C THR A 186 40.68 -5.74 18.79
N GLU A 187 41.31 -4.80 19.48
CA GLU A 187 41.73 -3.49 18.95
C GLU A 187 42.69 -3.65 17.75
N ASP A 188 43.63 -4.58 17.84
CA ASP A 188 44.58 -4.85 16.73
C ASP A 188 43.88 -5.34 15.46
N LYS A 189 42.92 -6.29 15.60
CA LYS A 189 42.11 -6.76 14.48
C LYS A 189 41.26 -5.64 13.89
N ARG A 190 40.67 -4.77 14.73
CA ARG A 190 39.89 -3.62 14.25
C ARG A 190 40.78 -2.66 13.46
N ALA A 191 41.98 -2.33 13.96
CA ALA A 191 42.90 -1.46 13.26
C ALA A 191 43.32 -2.03 11.90
N GLU A 192 43.61 -3.34 11.84
CA GLU A 192 43.96 -4.04 10.61
C GLU A 192 42.83 -3.99 9.57
N ILE A 193 41.60 -4.34 9.98
CA ILE A 193 40.48 -4.40 9.06
C ILE A 193 40.05 -3.02 8.56
N ILE A 194 40.14 -1.97 9.39
CA ILE A 194 39.87 -0.60 8.98
C ILE A 194 40.83 -0.20 7.83
N GLN A 195 42.12 -0.45 7.97
CA GLN A 195 43.10 -0.14 6.91
C GLN A 195 42.79 -0.86 5.62
N LYS A 196 42.39 -2.12 5.69
CA LYS A 196 42.02 -2.93 4.52
C LYS A 196 40.77 -2.38 3.84
N LEU A 197 39.67 -2.13 4.59
CA LEU A 197 38.41 -1.72 4.04
C LEU A 197 38.36 -0.25 3.55
N LEU A 198 39.27 0.60 4.03
CA LEU A 198 39.40 1.98 3.54
C LEU A 198 39.75 2.08 2.04
N THR A 199 40.31 1.03 1.47
CA THR A 199 40.65 0.97 0.03
C THR A 199 39.56 0.36 -0.83
N SER A 200 38.48 -0.13 -0.23
CA SER A 200 37.38 -0.79 -0.94
C SER A 200 36.47 0.24 -1.63
N GLU A 201 36.25 0.06 -2.93
CA GLU A 201 35.34 0.89 -3.72
C GLU A 201 33.87 0.64 -3.36
N ILE A 202 33.54 -0.57 -2.93
CA ILE A 202 32.21 -1.02 -2.52
C ILE A 202 32.33 -1.68 -1.15
N LEU A 203 31.48 -1.31 -0.22
CA LEU A 203 31.44 -1.83 1.13
C LEU A 203 29.98 -2.11 1.54
N SER A 204 29.65 -3.38 1.68
CA SER A 204 28.39 -3.77 2.33
C SER A 204 28.50 -3.56 3.82
N ILE A 205 27.47 -2.96 4.41
CA ILE A 205 27.37 -2.67 5.84
C ILE A 205 26.04 -3.17 6.39
N ASP A 206 26.05 -3.68 7.60
CA ASP A 206 24.86 -4.04 8.34
C ASP A 206 25.09 -3.85 9.84
N THR A 207 24.02 -3.67 10.63
CA THR A 207 24.09 -3.43 12.07
C THR A 207 23.18 -4.39 12.84
N GLU A 208 23.77 -5.08 13.81
CA GLU A 208 23.01 -5.86 14.78
C GLU A 208 22.60 -4.98 15.97
N THR A 209 21.34 -5.09 16.36
CA THR A 209 20.76 -4.18 17.36
C THR A 209 19.85 -4.90 18.35
N THR A 210 19.44 -4.19 19.40
CA THR A 210 18.56 -4.72 20.44
C THR A 210 17.07 -4.71 20.06
N GLY A 211 16.69 -4.12 18.93
CA GLY A 211 15.28 -4.00 18.52
C GLY A 211 15.09 -3.43 17.13
N THR A 212 13.86 -3.36 16.68
CA THR A 212 13.50 -2.94 15.31
C THR A 212 13.20 -1.44 15.17
N GLU A 213 13.03 -0.72 16.28
CA GLU A 213 12.79 0.72 16.28
C GLU A 213 14.11 1.46 16.42
N PRO A 214 14.64 2.09 15.37
CA PRO A 214 16.03 2.57 15.35
C PRO A 214 16.30 3.70 16.34
N MET A 215 15.27 4.45 16.76
CA MET A 215 15.44 5.52 17.76
C MET A 215 15.53 4.99 19.20
N ASP A 216 15.10 3.75 19.45
CA ASP A 216 15.11 3.11 20.76
C ASP A 216 16.17 2.00 20.86
N ALA A 217 16.54 1.42 19.72
CA ALA A 217 17.47 0.31 19.66
C ALA A 217 18.92 0.73 19.98
N GLU A 218 19.64 -0.17 20.63
CA GLU A 218 21.07 -0.03 20.90
C GLU A 218 21.88 -0.93 19.94
N LEU A 219 23.05 -0.45 19.53
CA LEU A 219 23.97 -1.17 18.67
C LEU A 219 24.60 -2.35 19.41
N VAL A 220 24.51 -3.54 18.85
CA VAL A 220 25.11 -4.79 19.36
C VAL A 220 26.40 -5.14 18.60
N GLY A 221 26.46 -4.83 17.31
CA GLY A 221 27.60 -5.04 16.48
C GLY A 221 27.46 -4.46 15.08
N MET A 222 28.52 -4.47 14.32
CA MET A 222 28.60 -3.99 12.93
C MET A 222 29.21 -5.07 12.08
N SER A 223 28.66 -5.34 10.92
CA SER A 223 29.24 -6.26 9.95
C SER A 223 29.59 -5.56 8.63
N PHE A 224 30.61 -6.08 7.96
CA PHE A 224 31.17 -5.52 6.73
C PHE A 224 31.50 -6.62 5.75
N SER A 225 31.25 -6.39 4.44
CA SER A 225 31.71 -7.25 3.36
C SER A 225 32.22 -6.40 2.20
N ASP A 226 33.41 -6.71 1.71
CA ASP A 226 34.07 -6.03 0.58
C ASP A 226 34.28 -6.94 -0.63
N ALA A 227 34.01 -8.22 -0.49
CA ALA A 227 34.03 -9.22 -1.56
C ALA A 227 33.14 -10.41 -1.21
N GLU A 228 32.57 -11.06 -2.21
CA GLU A 228 31.74 -12.24 -2.03
C GLU A 228 32.47 -13.34 -1.24
N ASN A 229 31.75 -13.98 -0.33
CA ASN A 229 32.22 -15.00 0.62
C ASN A 229 33.27 -14.48 1.63
N ARG A 230 33.36 -13.18 1.85
CA ARG A 230 34.25 -12.57 2.83
C ARG A 230 33.55 -11.49 3.62
N ALA A 231 33.51 -11.63 4.92
CA ALA A 231 32.86 -10.66 5.80
C ALA A 231 33.47 -10.61 7.20
N TYR A 232 33.21 -9.55 7.91
CA TYR A 232 33.78 -9.21 9.19
C TYR A 232 32.69 -8.75 10.15
N TYR A 233 32.66 -9.28 11.34
CA TYR A 233 31.76 -8.85 12.41
C TYR A 233 32.52 -8.23 13.57
N VAL A 234 32.11 -7.02 13.95
CA VAL A 234 32.69 -6.25 15.06
C VAL A 234 31.66 -6.15 16.18
N PRO A 235 31.75 -6.95 17.24
CA PRO A 235 30.86 -6.82 18.38
C PRO A 235 31.17 -5.55 19.15
N VAL A 236 30.14 -4.95 19.78
CA VAL A 236 30.28 -3.80 20.66
C VAL A 236 29.67 -4.11 22.02
N PRO A 237 30.28 -3.62 23.13
CA PRO A 237 29.78 -3.85 24.47
C PRO A 237 28.47 -3.10 24.75
N ALA A 238 27.90 -3.27 25.98
CA ALA A 238 26.67 -2.58 26.34
C ALA A 238 26.93 -1.13 26.79
N GLU A 239 28.11 -0.84 27.28
CA GLU A 239 28.49 0.46 27.83
C GLU A 239 28.62 1.49 26.70
N ARG A 240 27.75 2.48 26.71
CA ARG A 240 27.64 3.48 25.62
C ARG A 240 28.96 4.19 25.31
N GLU A 241 29.77 4.48 26.30
CA GLU A 241 31.07 5.15 26.14
C GLU A 241 32.06 4.28 25.32
N GLU A 242 32.08 2.99 25.61
CA GLU A 242 32.92 2.02 24.84
C GLU A 242 32.37 1.82 23.42
N VAL A 243 31.03 1.76 23.26
CA VAL A 243 30.41 1.71 21.91
C VAL A 243 30.84 2.92 21.10
N LEU A 244 30.74 4.13 21.66
CA LEU A 244 31.14 5.37 20.98
C LEU A 244 32.61 5.35 20.57
N LYS A 245 33.51 4.81 21.41
CA LYS A 245 34.92 4.65 21.09
C LYS A 245 35.10 3.74 19.87
N ILE A 246 34.51 2.54 19.89
CA ILE A 246 34.64 1.57 18.81
C ILE A 246 34.02 2.11 17.51
N VAL A 247 32.81 2.65 17.55
CA VAL A 247 32.13 3.22 16.37
C VAL A 247 32.94 4.36 15.76
N ASN A 248 33.60 5.20 16.58
CA ASN A 248 34.48 6.26 16.10
C ASN A 248 35.75 5.73 15.42
N GLU A 249 36.28 4.56 15.78
CA GLU A 249 37.37 3.93 15.07
C GLU A 249 36.99 3.64 13.60
N PHE A 250 35.72 3.24 13.37
CA PHE A 250 35.16 2.92 12.05
C PHE A 250 34.57 4.13 11.30
N ARG A 251 34.48 5.30 11.93
CA ARG A 251 33.99 6.54 11.28
C ARG A 251 34.62 6.80 9.90
N PRO A 252 35.95 6.64 9.70
CA PRO A 252 36.56 6.87 8.40
C PRO A 252 36.01 5.96 7.27
N LEU A 253 35.53 4.75 7.60
CA LEU A 253 34.89 3.85 6.62
C LEU A 253 33.50 4.35 6.24
N PHE A 254 32.67 4.68 7.25
CA PHE A 254 31.31 5.15 7.01
C PHE A 254 31.27 6.49 6.28
N GLU A 255 32.18 7.41 6.61
CA GLU A 255 32.21 8.74 6.04
C GLU A 255 33.08 8.86 4.76
N ASN A 256 33.65 7.74 4.26
CA ASN A 256 34.40 7.73 3.01
C ASN A 256 33.49 7.95 1.79
N GLU A 257 33.52 9.15 1.21
CA GLU A 257 32.70 9.53 0.06
C GLU A 257 33.06 8.77 -1.25
N LYS A 258 34.27 8.17 -1.31
CA LYS A 258 34.74 7.43 -2.49
C LYS A 258 34.20 6.00 -2.54
N SER A 259 33.81 5.44 -1.41
CA SER A 259 33.29 4.10 -1.29
C SER A 259 31.76 4.10 -1.37
N MET A 260 31.19 3.24 -2.24
CA MET A 260 29.76 2.96 -2.25
C MET A 260 29.39 2.12 -1.02
N LYS A 261 28.38 2.53 -0.25
CA LYS A 261 27.81 1.72 0.84
C LYS A 261 26.59 0.97 0.36
N VAL A 262 26.61 -0.32 0.60
CA VAL A 262 25.54 -1.25 0.25
C VAL A 262 24.87 -1.72 1.54
N GLY A 263 23.55 -1.78 1.58
CA GLY A 263 22.81 -2.30 2.72
C GLY A 263 21.44 -2.86 2.30
N GLN A 264 20.81 -3.60 3.18
CA GLN A 264 19.45 -4.06 3.07
C GLN A 264 18.57 -3.24 4.02
N ASN A 265 17.75 -2.32 3.51
CA ASN A 265 17.08 -1.30 4.31
C ASN A 265 18.09 -0.39 5.05
N ILE A 266 19.10 0.05 4.32
CA ILE A 266 20.26 0.82 4.83
C ILE A 266 19.85 2.05 5.66
N LYS A 267 18.65 2.58 5.45
CA LYS A 267 18.10 3.68 6.24
C LYS A 267 18.11 3.38 7.74
N TYR A 268 17.79 2.15 8.13
CA TYR A 268 17.82 1.70 9.51
C TYR A 268 19.23 1.82 10.10
N ASP A 269 20.21 1.28 9.41
CA ASP A 269 21.63 1.31 9.84
C ASP A 269 22.16 2.73 9.94
N MET A 270 21.78 3.58 8.98
CA MET A 270 22.14 5.00 8.99
C MET A 270 21.60 5.74 10.22
N ILE A 271 20.36 5.46 10.63
CA ILE A 271 19.77 6.07 11.85
C ILE A 271 20.48 5.54 13.11
N ILE A 272 20.74 4.25 13.18
CA ILE A 272 21.51 3.64 14.29
C ILE A 272 22.87 4.32 14.40
N LEU A 273 23.64 4.38 13.33
CA LEU A 273 24.97 5.00 13.33
C LEU A 273 24.92 6.50 13.68
N GLN A 274 23.90 7.20 13.22
CA GLN A 274 23.68 8.61 13.56
C GLN A 274 23.42 8.82 15.06
N ASN A 275 22.77 7.88 15.75
CA ASN A 275 22.59 7.91 17.21
C ASN A 275 23.93 7.83 17.97
N TYR A 276 24.99 7.36 17.32
CA TYR A 276 26.37 7.33 17.82
C TYR A 276 27.25 8.42 17.17
N GLY A 277 26.66 9.38 16.47
CA GLY A 277 27.33 10.56 15.92
C GLY A 277 28.12 10.29 14.65
N VAL A 278 27.86 9.20 13.91
CA VAL A 278 28.50 8.85 12.65
C VAL A 278 27.50 9.02 11.51
N GLN A 279 27.94 9.65 10.42
CA GLN A 279 27.17 9.80 9.18
C GLN A 279 27.68 8.84 8.11
N VAL A 280 26.78 8.16 7.42
CA VAL A 280 27.14 7.35 6.25
C VAL A 280 27.16 8.27 5.03
N LYS A 281 28.33 8.36 4.36
CA LYS A 281 28.55 9.22 3.19
C LYS A 281 28.93 8.39 1.97
N GLY A 282 28.91 9.05 0.80
CA GLY A 282 29.19 8.44 -0.48
C GLY A 282 27.94 7.94 -1.19
N LYS A 283 28.14 7.20 -2.28
CA LYS A 283 27.00 6.58 -3.00
C LYS A 283 26.39 5.48 -2.15
N LEU A 284 25.07 5.39 -2.20
CA LEU A 284 24.29 4.37 -1.51
C LEU A 284 23.73 3.36 -2.53
N PHE A 285 23.59 2.12 -2.09
CA PHE A 285 22.82 1.09 -2.78
C PHE A 285 22.04 0.29 -1.74
N ASP A 286 20.73 0.36 -1.82
CA ASP A 286 19.83 -0.40 -0.95
C ASP A 286 19.19 -1.54 -1.73
N THR A 287 19.46 -2.80 -1.34
CA THR A 287 18.97 -3.99 -2.05
C THR A 287 17.46 -4.17 -1.94
N MET A 288 16.85 -3.75 -0.81
CA MET A 288 15.39 -3.72 -0.65
C MET A 288 14.75 -2.75 -1.66
N LEU A 289 15.30 -1.54 -1.79
CA LEU A 289 14.79 -0.51 -2.70
C LEU A 289 15.09 -0.85 -4.17
N ALA A 290 16.22 -1.47 -4.47
CA ALA A 290 16.52 -1.96 -5.82
C ALA A 290 15.47 -2.96 -6.28
N HIS A 291 15.15 -3.95 -5.45
CA HIS A 291 14.10 -4.92 -5.77
C HIS A 291 12.70 -4.29 -5.81
N TYR A 292 12.41 -3.34 -4.92
CA TYR A 292 11.13 -2.61 -4.95
C TYR A 292 10.92 -1.85 -6.27
N VAL A 293 11.94 -1.22 -6.82
CA VAL A 293 11.87 -0.54 -8.12
C VAL A 293 11.59 -1.54 -9.26
N LEU A 294 12.17 -2.73 -9.19
CA LEU A 294 12.01 -3.80 -10.19
C LEU A 294 10.66 -4.51 -10.07
N GLN A 295 10.22 -4.84 -8.86
CA GLN A 295 9.06 -5.70 -8.55
C GLN A 295 8.27 -5.16 -7.34
N PRO A 296 7.53 -4.04 -7.48
CA PRO A 296 6.93 -3.31 -6.36
C PRO A 296 5.85 -4.09 -5.59
N GLU A 297 5.28 -5.17 -6.14
CA GLU A 297 4.24 -5.96 -5.49
C GLU A 297 4.75 -7.17 -4.73
N LEU A 298 6.04 -7.51 -4.86
CA LEU A 298 6.63 -8.67 -4.20
C LEU A 298 7.17 -8.33 -2.80
N ARG A 299 7.70 -9.33 -2.11
CA ARG A 299 8.40 -9.16 -0.84
C ARG A 299 9.82 -8.69 -1.11
N HIS A 300 10.35 -7.87 -0.19
CA HIS A 300 11.68 -7.26 -0.35
C HIS A 300 12.64 -7.59 0.79
N ASN A 301 12.27 -8.54 1.69
CA ASN A 301 13.15 -8.99 2.77
C ASN A 301 14.29 -9.84 2.21
N MET A 302 15.45 -9.79 2.88
CA MET A 302 16.69 -10.42 2.43
C MET A 302 16.55 -11.92 2.19
N ASP A 303 15.90 -12.67 3.09
CA ASP A 303 15.70 -14.11 2.94
C ASP A 303 15.01 -14.46 1.61
N TYR A 304 13.93 -13.73 1.29
CA TYR A 304 13.20 -13.91 0.04
C TYR A 304 14.08 -13.56 -1.17
N LEU A 305 14.84 -12.46 -1.11
CA LEU A 305 15.72 -12.05 -2.19
C LEU A 305 16.87 -13.05 -2.39
N ALA A 306 17.48 -13.54 -1.31
CA ALA A 306 18.52 -14.54 -1.38
C ALA A 306 18.02 -15.84 -2.02
N GLU A 307 16.81 -16.27 -1.67
CA GLU A 307 16.21 -17.48 -2.23
C GLU A 307 15.95 -17.36 -3.73
N ILE A 308 15.36 -16.23 -4.20
CA ILE A 308 14.97 -16.10 -5.61
C ILE A 308 16.11 -15.69 -6.54
N TYR A 309 17.07 -14.89 -6.06
CA TYR A 309 18.17 -14.38 -6.91
C TYR A 309 19.46 -15.16 -6.75
N LEU A 310 19.73 -15.73 -5.57
CA LEU A 310 21.00 -16.43 -5.28
C LEU A 310 20.82 -17.93 -5.11
N HIS A 311 19.58 -18.45 -5.12
CA HIS A 311 19.26 -19.84 -4.76
C HIS A 311 19.88 -20.24 -3.40
N TYR A 312 19.82 -19.32 -2.45
CA TYR A 312 20.49 -19.40 -1.16
C TYR A 312 19.50 -19.28 -0.01
N GLN A 313 19.63 -20.15 0.98
CA GLN A 313 18.88 -20.09 2.23
C GLN A 313 19.75 -19.47 3.31
N THR A 314 19.35 -18.30 3.79
CA THR A 314 20.01 -17.56 4.89
C THR A 314 19.73 -18.22 6.25
N ILE A 315 20.56 -17.92 7.21
CA ILE A 315 20.30 -18.23 8.63
C ILE A 315 19.15 -17.31 9.11
N HIS A 316 18.07 -17.91 9.59
CA HIS A 316 16.97 -17.11 10.13
C HIS A 316 17.28 -16.58 11.53
N ILE A 317 16.94 -15.33 11.81
CA ILE A 317 17.11 -14.70 13.12
C ILE A 317 16.44 -15.52 14.26
N ASP A 318 15.31 -16.18 13.98
CA ASP A 318 14.62 -17.05 14.93
C ASP A 318 15.47 -18.27 15.37
N GLU A 319 16.48 -18.66 14.59
CA GLU A 319 17.42 -19.73 14.96
C GLU A 319 18.40 -19.26 16.06
N LEU A 320 18.70 -17.95 16.09
CA LEU A 320 19.59 -17.35 17.08
C LEU A 320 18.87 -16.95 18.36
N ILE A 321 17.79 -16.15 18.21
CA ILE A 321 17.09 -15.53 19.36
C ILE A 321 15.82 -16.29 19.77
N GLY A 322 15.43 -17.30 19.01
CA GLY A 322 14.20 -18.07 19.23
C GLY A 322 12.96 -17.41 18.63
N ALA A 323 11.90 -18.21 18.49
CA ALA A 323 10.64 -17.77 17.89
C ALA A 323 10.00 -16.61 18.69
N ARG A 324 9.27 -15.74 17.96
CA ARG A 324 8.55 -14.61 18.56
C ARG A 324 7.68 -15.04 19.74
N GLY A 325 7.84 -14.36 20.87
CA GLY A 325 7.07 -14.60 22.08
C GLY A 325 7.80 -14.14 23.35
N LYS A 326 7.22 -14.47 24.50
CA LYS A 326 7.77 -14.08 25.83
C LYS A 326 9.17 -14.64 26.11
N ASN A 327 9.59 -15.68 25.41
CA ASN A 327 10.88 -16.36 25.62
C ASN A 327 11.90 -16.00 24.52
N GLN A 328 11.58 -15.08 23.59
CA GLN A 328 12.53 -14.61 22.61
C GLN A 328 13.67 -13.85 23.30
N LYS A 329 14.90 -14.23 23.01
CA LYS A 329 16.10 -13.57 23.53
C LYS A 329 16.33 -12.24 22.79
N ASN A 330 17.13 -11.38 23.38
CA ASN A 330 17.67 -10.21 22.71
C ASN A 330 19.01 -10.58 22.03
N MET A 331 19.35 -9.95 20.92
CA MET A 331 20.63 -10.16 20.25
C MET A 331 21.82 -9.87 21.18
N ARG A 332 21.67 -8.91 22.09
CA ARG A 332 22.64 -8.55 23.13
C ARG A 332 22.92 -9.68 24.13
N ASP A 333 21.99 -10.60 24.34
CA ASP A 333 22.12 -11.73 25.28
C ASP A 333 22.96 -12.88 24.72
N LEU A 334 23.33 -12.81 23.44
CA LEU A 334 24.10 -13.86 22.79
C LEU A 334 25.60 -13.51 22.81
N PRO A 335 26.49 -14.53 22.97
CA PRO A 335 27.92 -14.31 22.84
C PRO A 335 28.27 -13.97 21.36
N PRO A 336 29.30 -13.12 21.11
CA PRO A 336 29.70 -12.74 19.76
C PRO A 336 30.03 -13.93 18.84
N GLU A 337 30.51 -15.03 19.40
CA GLU A 337 30.85 -16.27 18.70
C GLU A 337 29.60 -16.95 18.09
N ASP A 338 28.43 -16.75 18.65
CA ASP A 338 27.18 -17.29 18.12
C ASP A 338 26.55 -16.35 17.08
N VAL A 339 26.83 -15.04 17.15
CA VAL A 339 26.24 -14.00 16.29
C VAL A 339 27.04 -13.79 15.00
N TYR A 340 28.39 -13.90 15.06
CA TYR A 340 29.26 -13.41 13.97
C TYR A 340 28.99 -14.07 12.61
N ARG A 341 28.61 -15.36 12.60
CA ARG A 341 28.33 -16.04 11.32
C ARG A 341 27.07 -15.52 10.66
N TYR A 342 26.02 -15.27 11.45
CA TYR A 342 24.78 -14.66 11.01
C TYR A 342 25.03 -13.23 10.46
N ALA A 343 25.67 -12.38 11.25
CA ALA A 343 25.92 -10.99 10.88
C ALA A 343 26.88 -10.86 9.66
N CYS A 344 27.88 -11.74 9.55
CA CYS A 344 28.74 -11.81 8.37
C CYS A 344 27.97 -12.27 7.14
N GLU A 345 27.05 -13.24 7.29
CA GLU A 345 26.19 -13.72 6.21
C GLU A 345 25.30 -12.60 5.67
N ASP A 346 24.69 -11.80 6.56
CA ASP A 346 23.80 -10.69 6.17
C ASP A 346 24.57 -9.66 5.33
N ALA A 347 25.78 -9.27 5.72
CA ALA A 347 26.62 -8.36 4.94
C ALA A 347 27.07 -8.95 3.59
N ASP A 348 27.46 -10.22 3.54
CA ASP A 348 27.90 -10.91 2.33
C ASP A 348 26.75 -11.16 1.34
N VAL A 349 25.62 -11.65 1.82
CA VAL A 349 24.41 -11.85 1.00
C VAL A 349 23.91 -10.53 0.42
N THR A 350 23.94 -9.46 1.21
CA THR A 350 23.59 -8.11 0.75
C THR A 350 24.51 -7.65 -0.37
N LEU A 351 25.83 -7.91 -0.30
CA LEU A 351 26.76 -7.60 -1.39
C LEU A 351 26.48 -8.41 -2.65
N LYS A 352 26.21 -9.71 -2.52
CA LYS A 352 25.85 -10.59 -3.64
C LYS A 352 24.55 -10.13 -4.30
N LEU A 353 23.53 -9.80 -3.51
CA LEU A 353 22.26 -9.26 -4.00
C LEU A 353 22.46 -7.96 -4.77
N LYS A 354 23.31 -7.04 -4.27
CA LYS A 354 23.67 -5.82 -4.98
C LYS A 354 24.18 -6.12 -6.39
N ASN A 355 25.09 -7.08 -6.54
CA ASN A 355 25.68 -7.40 -7.84
C ASN A 355 24.65 -7.92 -8.86
N VAL A 356 23.67 -8.70 -8.42
CA VAL A 356 22.59 -9.21 -9.27
C VAL A 356 21.57 -8.11 -9.57
N LEU A 357 21.10 -7.40 -8.54
CA LEU A 357 20.05 -6.39 -8.68
C LEU A 357 20.51 -5.16 -9.49
N GLU A 358 21.78 -4.77 -9.38
CA GLU A 358 22.33 -3.68 -10.20
C GLU A 358 22.29 -4.02 -11.71
N LYS A 359 22.57 -5.28 -12.05
CA LYS A 359 22.44 -5.76 -13.42
C LYS A 359 21.00 -5.73 -13.90
N GLU A 360 20.06 -6.21 -13.07
CA GLU A 360 18.63 -6.18 -13.36
C GLU A 360 18.10 -4.74 -13.54
N LEU A 361 18.52 -3.79 -12.69
CA LEU A 361 18.14 -2.38 -12.81
C LEU A 361 18.57 -1.81 -14.17
N LYS A 362 19.78 -2.17 -14.63
CA LYS A 362 20.30 -1.75 -15.93
C LYS A 362 19.54 -2.38 -17.09
N GLU A 363 19.31 -3.69 -17.03
CA GLU A 363 18.61 -4.44 -18.07
C GLU A 363 17.15 -3.97 -18.23
N GLN A 364 16.49 -3.57 -17.14
CA GLN A 364 15.13 -3.08 -17.15
C GLN A 364 15.00 -1.55 -17.34
N GLY A 365 16.13 -0.83 -17.48
CA GLY A 365 16.17 0.63 -17.64
C GLY A 365 15.70 1.41 -16.42
N ALA A 366 15.84 0.84 -15.22
CA ALA A 366 15.34 1.40 -13.96
C ALA A 366 16.41 2.16 -13.15
N GLU A 367 17.64 2.28 -13.69
CA GLU A 367 18.78 2.94 -13.01
C GLU A 367 18.47 4.39 -12.63
N HIS A 368 17.85 5.17 -13.52
CA HIS A 368 17.51 6.56 -13.25
C HIS A 368 16.57 6.67 -12.05
N LEU A 369 15.49 5.89 -12.02
CA LEU A 369 14.53 5.88 -10.91
C LEU A 369 15.21 5.51 -9.59
N PHE A 370 16.10 4.52 -9.63
CA PHE A 370 16.82 4.04 -8.45
C PHE A 370 17.84 5.05 -7.95
N TYR A 371 18.79 5.48 -8.81
CA TYR A 371 19.91 6.31 -8.39
C TYR A 371 19.60 7.80 -8.25
N GLU A 372 18.63 8.32 -9.00
CA GLU A 372 18.32 9.75 -9.01
C GLU A 372 17.09 10.11 -8.18
N ILE A 373 16.26 9.13 -7.79
CA ILE A 373 15.05 9.39 -7.00
C ILE A 373 15.06 8.63 -5.67
N GLU A 374 15.17 7.29 -5.69
CA GLU A 374 15.03 6.51 -4.45
C GLU A 374 16.27 6.62 -3.56
N MET A 375 17.48 6.52 -4.09
CA MET A 375 18.71 6.62 -3.28
C MET A 375 18.94 8.01 -2.67
N PRO A 376 18.76 9.13 -3.40
CA PRO A 376 18.88 10.46 -2.81
C PRO A 376 17.86 10.76 -1.71
N LEU A 377 16.72 10.07 -1.71
CA LEU A 377 15.70 10.22 -0.68
C LEU A 377 16.10 9.54 0.65
N VAL A 378 16.90 8.49 0.64
CA VAL A 378 17.29 7.75 1.85
C VAL A 378 17.87 8.67 2.93
N PRO A 379 18.89 9.51 2.69
CA PRO A 379 19.43 10.42 3.71
C PRO A 379 18.41 11.49 4.16
N VAL A 380 17.45 11.86 3.29
CA VAL A 380 16.36 12.79 3.66
C VAL A 380 15.46 12.13 4.70
N LEU A 381 15.06 10.88 4.47
CA LEU A 381 14.22 10.14 5.41
C LEU A 381 14.95 9.85 6.72
N VAL A 382 16.23 9.52 6.68
CA VAL A 382 17.08 9.43 7.89
C VAL A 382 16.99 10.74 8.70
N ASN A 383 17.09 11.88 8.03
CA ASN A 383 17.04 13.19 8.68
C ASN A 383 15.64 13.47 9.27
N ILE A 384 14.55 13.25 8.52
CA ILE A 384 13.18 13.48 8.98
C ILE A 384 12.86 12.59 10.19
N GLU A 385 13.14 11.30 10.08
CA GLU A 385 12.87 10.31 11.14
C GLU A 385 13.69 10.61 12.41
N SER A 386 14.96 11.00 12.25
CA SER A 386 15.81 11.38 13.38
C SER A 386 15.41 12.73 14.00
N ASN A 387 14.97 13.69 13.19
CA ASN A 387 14.45 14.96 13.69
C ASN A 387 13.22 14.75 14.57
N GLY A 388 12.32 13.88 14.13
CA GLY A 388 11.04 13.69 14.79
C GLY A 388 10.21 14.96 14.88
N VAL A 389 9.06 14.90 15.53
CA VAL A 389 8.16 16.04 15.68
C VAL A 389 7.79 16.25 17.16
N LEU A 390 7.69 17.49 17.57
CA LEU A 390 7.25 17.87 18.91
C LEU A 390 5.73 17.87 19.02
N LEU A 391 5.23 17.43 20.18
CA LEU A 391 3.82 17.50 20.52
C LEU A 391 3.57 18.39 21.74
N ASP A 392 2.54 19.19 21.68
CA ASP A 392 1.93 19.85 22.83
C ASP A 392 1.05 18.83 23.58
N THR A 393 1.65 18.17 24.55
CA THR A 393 0.97 17.13 25.35
C THR A 393 -0.11 17.70 26.27
N GLU A 394 -0.01 18.96 26.68
CA GLU A 394 -1.05 19.60 27.48
C GLU A 394 -2.28 19.93 26.66
N ALA A 395 -2.11 20.38 25.42
CA ALA A 395 -3.21 20.57 24.48
C ALA A 395 -3.92 19.23 24.20
N LEU A 396 -3.17 18.13 23.96
CA LEU A 396 -3.77 16.80 23.77
C LEU A 396 -4.54 16.31 25.01
N LYS A 397 -4.04 16.56 26.20
CA LYS A 397 -4.70 16.19 27.45
C LYS A 397 -6.02 16.95 27.63
N GLN A 398 -6.06 18.24 27.29
CA GLN A 398 -7.29 19.04 27.31
C GLN A 398 -8.28 18.53 26.29
N SER A 399 -7.83 18.20 25.07
CA SER A 399 -8.67 17.58 24.04
C SER A 399 -9.21 16.21 24.48
N SER A 400 -8.39 15.39 25.16
CA SER A 400 -8.83 14.10 25.73
C SER A 400 -9.97 14.27 26.72
N GLN A 401 -9.85 15.21 27.64
CA GLN A 401 -10.90 15.51 28.61
C GLN A 401 -12.18 15.98 27.93
N HIS A 402 -12.08 16.90 26.99
CA HIS A 402 -13.23 17.42 26.25
C HIS A 402 -13.95 16.32 25.45
N PHE A 403 -13.21 15.51 24.72
CA PHE A 403 -13.78 14.42 23.91
C PHE A 403 -14.36 13.30 24.77
N THR A 404 -13.78 13.02 25.94
CA THR A 404 -14.33 12.05 26.88
C THR A 404 -15.70 12.47 27.40
N VAL A 405 -15.88 13.76 27.78
CA VAL A 405 -17.17 14.29 28.23
C VAL A 405 -18.19 14.18 27.09
N ARG A 406 -17.83 14.63 25.89
CA ARG A 406 -18.71 14.58 24.70
C ARG A 406 -19.09 13.13 24.33
N LEU A 407 -18.15 12.18 24.45
CA LEU A 407 -18.45 10.76 24.23
C LEU A 407 -19.49 10.24 25.22
N GLN A 408 -19.39 10.59 26.50
CA GLN A 408 -20.36 10.19 27.53
C GLN A 408 -21.76 10.77 27.25
N GLU A 409 -21.85 12.01 26.79
CA GLU A 409 -23.11 12.64 26.40
C GLU A 409 -23.75 11.92 25.21
N ILE A 410 -22.98 11.66 24.14
CA ILE A 410 -23.44 10.94 22.96
C ILE A 410 -23.86 9.49 23.30
N GLU A 411 -23.08 8.82 24.13
CA GLU A 411 -23.39 7.47 24.61
C GLU A 411 -24.74 7.42 25.32
N LYS A 412 -25.02 8.39 26.20
CA LYS A 412 -26.29 8.52 26.88
C LYS A 412 -27.43 8.75 25.88
N GLU A 413 -27.30 9.67 24.93
CA GLU A 413 -28.26 9.91 23.87
C GLU A 413 -28.56 8.63 23.05
N ILE A 414 -27.53 7.87 22.71
CA ILE A 414 -27.67 6.60 21.97
C ILE A 414 -28.48 5.60 22.80
N TYR A 415 -28.19 5.45 24.10
CA TYR A 415 -28.92 4.52 24.97
C TYR A 415 -30.40 4.95 25.19
N GLU A 416 -30.64 6.24 25.28
CA GLU A 416 -32.01 6.77 25.35
C GLU A 416 -32.78 6.45 24.06
N MET A 417 -32.19 6.66 22.88
CA MET A 417 -32.84 6.33 21.60
C MET A 417 -33.01 4.82 21.39
N ALA A 418 -32.09 4.01 21.88
CA ALA A 418 -32.15 2.55 21.78
C ALA A 418 -33.08 1.92 22.78
N GLY A 419 -33.36 2.61 23.93
CA GLY A 419 -34.13 2.10 25.06
C GLY A 419 -33.41 0.98 25.83
N GLU A 420 -32.08 0.86 25.69
CA GLU A 420 -31.21 -0.08 26.42
C GLU A 420 -29.74 0.31 26.31
N THR A 421 -28.93 -0.23 27.21
CA THR A 421 -27.49 -0.10 27.16
C THR A 421 -26.86 -1.27 26.38
N PHE A 422 -25.89 -0.97 25.54
CA PHE A 422 -25.13 -1.96 24.72
C PHE A 422 -23.75 -1.43 24.38
N ASN A 423 -22.87 -2.31 23.91
CA ASN A 423 -21.54 -1.88 23.47
C ASN A 423 -21.59 -1.28 22.06
N ILE A 424 -21.52 0.06 21.95
CA ILE A 424 -21.57 0.81 20.69
C ILE A 424 -20.35 0.52 19.79
N SER A 425 -19.25 0.05 20.37
CA SER A 425 -18.07 -0.39 19.59
C SER A 425 -18.24 -1.80 19.00
N SER A 426 -19.21 -2.59 19.49
CA SER A 426 -19.48 -3.93 18.98
C SER A 426 -20.36 -3.89 17.74
N ALA A 427 -19.80 -4.25 16.58
CA ALA A 427 -20.56 -4.33 15.33
C ALA A 427 -21.79 -5.25 15.43
N LYS A 428 -21.68 -6.34 16.20
CA LYS A 428 -22.78 -7.28 16.45
C LYS A 428 -23.92 -6.63 17.21
N GLN A 429 -23.64 -6.05 18.38
CA GLN A 429 -24.67 -5.44 19.24
C GLN A 429 -25.33 -4.23 18.56
N VAL A 430 -24.54 -3.40 17.88
CA VAL A 430 -25.08 -2.30 17.05
C VAL A 430 -26.03 -2.83 15.98
N GLY A 431 -25.67 -3.90 15.30
CA GLY A 431 -26.53 -4.52 14.28
C GLY A 431 -27.84 -5.07 14.85
N GLU A 432 -27.79 -5.74 16.02
CA GLU A 432 -28.97 -6.23 16.73
C GLU A 432 -29.91 -5.08 17.15
N VAL A 433 -29.34 -4.02 17.70
CA VAL A 433 -30.16 -2.84 18.13
C VAL A 433 -30.80 -2.14 16.92
N LEU A 434 -30.02 -1.87 15.87
CA LEU A 434 -30.49 -1.10 14.71
C LEU A 434 -31.51 -1.89 13.86
N PHE A 435 -31.25 -3.18 13.62
CA PHE A 435 -31.99 -3.96 12.62
C PHE A 435 -32.96 -4.97 13.20
N ASP A 436 -32.73 -5.54 14.37
CA ASP A 436 -33.66 -6.47 15.00
C ASP A 436 -34.64 -5.75 15.94
N LYS A 437 -34.15 -4.80 16.78
CA LYS A 437 -34.98 -4.08 17.75
C LYS A 437 -35.65 -2.86 17.14
N LEU A 438 -34.88 -1.92 16.62
CA LEU A 438 -35.42 -0.67 16.05
C LEU A 438 -35.99 -0.84 14.64
N LYS A 439 -35.61 -1.91 13.95
CA LYS A 439 -36.05 -2.27 12.59
C LYS A 439 -35.97 -1.12 11.59
N ILE A 440 -34.84 -0.38 11.64
CA ILE A 440 -34.63 0.84 10.84
C ILE A 440 -34.71 0.57 9.34
N VAL A 441 -34.34 -0.66 8.92
CA VAL A 441 -34.37 -1.11 7.54
C VAL A 441 -34.92 -2.53 7.46
N GLU A 442 -35.87 -2.80 6.55
CA GLU A 442 -36.49 -4.12 6.39
C GLU A 442 -35.50 -5.21 5.94
N LYS A 443 -34.51 -4.84 5.11
CA LYS A 443 -33.49 -5.75 4.57
C LYS A 443 -32.10 -5.18 4.76
N ALA A 444 -31.56 -5.32 5.97
CA ALA A 444 -30.21 -4.89 6.28
C ALA A 444 -29.16 -5.85 5.67
N LYS A 445 -28.05 -5.26 5.21
CA LYS A 445 -26.93 -6.00 4.62
C LYS A 445 -26.28 -6.90 5.68
N ARG A 446 -26.02 -8.17 5.32
CA ARG A 446 -25.37 -9.15 6.20
C ARG A 446 -24.07 -9.63 5.59
N THR A 447 -23.11 -10.03 6.43
CA THR A 447 -21.87 -10.72 6.04
C THR A 447 -22.16 -12.16 5.60
N LYS A 448 -21.17 -12.82 5.01
CA LYS A 448 -21.24 -14.26 4.68
C LYS A 448 -21.52 -15.14 5.93
N THR A 449 -21.12 -14.68 7.11
CA THR A 449 -21.37 -15.35 8.40
C THR A 449 -22.72 -15.01 9.05
N GLY A 450 -23.57 -14.23 8.35
CA GLY A 450 -24.92 -13.89 8.80
C GLY A 450 -25.00 -12.68 9.76
N GLN A 451 -23.89 -12.07 10.14
CA GLN A 451 -23.87 -10.85 10.96
C GLN A 451 -24.29 -9.61 10.15
N TYR A 452 -24.91 -8.64 10.80
CA TYR A 452 -25.20 -7.36 10.18
C TYR A 452 -23.93 -6.57 9.85
N VAL A 453 -23.90 -5.96 8.67
CA VAL A 453 -22.81 -5.05 8.28
C VAL A 453 -23.11 -3.67 8.88
N THR A 454 -22.26 -3.21 9.79
CA THR A 454 -22.36 -1.89 10.43
C THR A 454 -21.12 -1.03 10.14
N SER A 455 -20.52 -1.23 8.95
CA SER A 455 -19.42 -0.35 8.49
C SER A 455 -19.90 1.09 8.33
N GLU A 456 -18.98 2.03 8.42
CA GLU A 456 -19.27 3.47 8.29
C GLU A 456 -20.05 3.77 7.01
N GLU A 457 -19.62 3.21 5.87
CA GLU A 457 -20.28 3.37 4.57
C GLU A 457 -21.75 2.91 4.60
N VAL A 458 -22.01 1.72 5.16
CA VAL A 458 -23.37 1.18 5.27
C VAL A 458 -24.23 2.01 6.21
N LEU A 459 -23.70 2.39 7.37
CA LEU A 459 -24.44 3.25 8.31
C LEU A 459 -24.67 4.64 7.71
N GLN A 460 -23.71 5.22 7.01
CA GLN A 460 -23.88 6.51 6.35
C GLN A 460 -25.01 6.47 5.30
N SER A 461 -25.17 5.36 4.57
CA SER A 461 -26.28 5.18 3.62
C SER A 461 -27.67 5.15 4.29
N TYR A 462 -27.72 4.84 5.59
CA TYR A 462 -28.95 4.81 6.39
C TYR A 462 -29.12 6.03 7.29
N ARG A 463 -28.22 7.02 7.25
CA ARG A 463 -28.20 8.17 8.16
C ARG A 463 -29.52 8.94 8.21
N SER A 464 -30.23 9.06 7.08
CA SER A 464 -31.51 9.73 6.98
C SER A 464 -32.72 8.91 7.54
N LYS A 465 -32.51 7.64 7.93
CA LYS A 465 -33.58 6.76 8.36
C LYS A 465 -33.89 6.86 9.86
N HIS A 466 -32.88 7.19 10.68
CA HIS A 466 -33.07 7.35 12.13
C HIS A 466 -31.85 8.09 12.72
N ASP A 467 -32.12 9.03 13.65
CA ASP A 467 -31.09 9.90 14.24
C ASP A 467 -30.03 9.14 15.01
N ILE A 468 -30.33 7.98 15.58
CA ILE A 468 -29.38 7.11 16.30
C ILE A 468 -28.17 6.75 15.43
N ILE A 469 -28.35 6.62 14.11
CA ILE A 469 -27.27 6.27 13.19
C ILE A 469 -26.24 7.39 13.12
N GLY A 470 -26.71 8.64 13.04
CA GLY A 470 -25.84 9.81 13.09
C GLY A 470 -25.01 9.86 14.36
N LYS A 471 -25.66 9.58 15.51
CA LYS A 471 -24.99 9.54 16.82
C LYS A 471 -23.99 8.39 16.97
N ILE A 472 -24.29 7.21 16.45
CA ILE A 472 -23.37 6.07 16.44
C ILE A 472 -22.13 6.38 15.57
N LEU A 473 -22.32 7.02 14.42
CA LEU A 473 -21.21 7.44 13.56
C LEU A 473 -20.33 8.50 14.25
N GLU A 474 -20.95 9.49 14.90
CA GLU A 474 -20.27 10.52 15.69
C GLU A 474 -19.48 9.88 16.85
N TYR A 475 -20.10 9.00 17.63
CA TYR A 475 -19.44 8.27 18.72
C TYR A 475 -18.22 7.50 18.24
N ARG A 476 -18.36 6.70 17.16
CA ARG A 476 -17.26 5.91 16.61
C ARG A 476 -16.12 6.78 16.07
N GLY A 477 -16.44 7.90 15.42
CA GLY A 477 -15.46 8.88 14.95
C GLY A 477 -14.65 9.45 16.11
N LEU A 478 -15.31 10.00 17.13
CA LEU A 478 -14.65 10.55 18.31
C LEU A 478 -13.86 9.48 19.08
N LYS A 479 -14.41 8.29 19.25
CA LYS A 479 -13.72 7.18 19.93
C LYS A 479 -12.43 6.79 19.22
N LYS A 480 -12.47 6.75 17.89
CA LYS A 480 -11.29 6.49 17.06
C LYS A 480 -10.25 7.59 17.20
N LEU A 481 -10.64 8.87 17.14
CA LEU A 481 -9.72 9.99 17.32
C LEU A 481 -9.05 9.95 18.68
N LEU A 482 -9.83 9.71 19.73
CA LEU A 482 -9.35 9.63 21.10
C LEU A 482 -8.35 8.48 21.27
N SER A 483 -8.72 7.26 20.91
CA SER A 483 -7.92 6.07 21.17
C SER A 483 -6.71 5.93 20.24
N THR A 484 -6.81 6.41 18.97
CA THR A 484 -5.74 6.23 17.97
C THR A 484 -4.71 7.36 18.02
N TYR A 485 -5.14 8.57 18.35
CA TYR A 485 -4.26 9.74 18.28
C TYR A 485 -4.12 10.46 19.62
N ILE A 486 -5.21 10.93 20.23
CA ILE A 486 -5.15 11.86 21.36
C ILE A 486 -4.50 11.20 22.59
N ASP A 487 -4.93 9.98 22.93
CA ASP A 487 -4.40 9.24 24.10
C ASP A 487 -3.15 8.44 23.74
N ALA A 488 -3.00 7.99 22.48
CA ALA A 488 -1.90 7.15 22.06
C ALA A 488 -0.62 7.93 21.74
N LEU A 489 -0.70 9.08 21.04
CA LEU A 489 0.47 9.84 20.62
C LEU A 489 1.38 10.27 21.78
N PRO A 490 0.87 10.78 22.93
CA PRO A 490 1.74 11.12 24.05
C PRO A 490 2.55 9.95 24.60
N GLN A 491 2.04 8.72 24.50
CA GLN A 491 2.71 7.50 24.98
C GLN A 491 3.84 7.04 24.04
N LEU A 492 3.86 7.55 22.79
CA LEU A 492 4.87 7.23 21.79
C LEU A 492 6.02 8.25 21.76
N ILE A 493 6.00 9.24 22.65
CA ILE A 493 7.10 10.20 22.78
C ILE A 493 8.33 9.48 23.27
N ASN A 494 9.38 9.50 22.48
CA ASN A 494 10.67 8.93 22.84
C ASN A 494 11.26 9.70 24.05
N PRO A 495 11.56 9.04 25.18
CA PRO A 495 12.01 9.72 26.39
C PRO A 495 13.40 10.38 26.24
N ARG A 496 14.21 9.93 25.29
CA ARG A 496 15.55 10.46 25.03
C ARG A 496 15.51 11.77 24.24
N THR A 497 14.57 11.89 23.28
CA THR A 497 14.48 13.04 22.38
C THR A 497 13.33 14.00 22.74
N GLY A 498 12.34 13.55 23.48
CA GLY A 498 11.10 14.28 23.76
C GLY A 498 10.18 14.43 22.55
N ARG A 499 10.36 13.60 21.51
CA ARG A 499 9.69 13.73 20.21
C ARG A 499 9.04 12.42 19.79
N ILE A 500 8.12 12.50 18.84
CA ILE A 500 7.62 11.33 18.11
C ILE A 500 8.47 11.14 16.86
N HIS A 501 8.88 9.90 16.64
CA HIS A 501 9.63 9.47 15.47
C HIS A 501 8.79 8.45 14.70
N THR A 502 8.21 8.87 13.56
CA THR A 502 7.54 7.96 12.64
C THR A 502 8.58 7.33 11.71
N SER A 503 8.28 6.16 11.17
CA SER A 503 9.05 5.55 10.09
C SER A 503 8.39 5.81 8.74
N PHE A 504 9.12 6.35 7.76
CA PHE A 504 8.68 6.51 6.39
C PHE A 504 9.19 5.36 5.52
N ASN A 505 8.27 4.58 4.97
CA ASN A 505 8.62 3.39 4.19
C ASN A 505 8.49 3.68 2.69
N GLN A 506 9.59 3.46 1.95
CA GLN A 506 9.64 3.63 0.49
C GLN A 506 9.10 2.40 -0.25
N ALA A 507 9.27 1.19 0.30
CA ALA A 507 9.04 -0.09 -0.36
C ALA A 507 7.69 -0.77 0.01
N VAL A 508 6.67 0.01 0.39
CA VAL A 508 5.37 -0.55 0.84
C VAL A 508 4.27 -0.32 -0.19
N THR A 509 4.20 0.88 -0.78
CA THR A 509 3.11 1.20 -1.70
C THR A 509 3.51 0.88 -3.14
N ALA A 510 2.64 0.23 -3.87
CA ALA A 510 2.90 -0.07 -5.28
C ALA A 510 2.85 1.15 -6.22
N THR A 511 2.49 2.34 -5.70
CA THR A 511 2.42 3.60 -6.46
C THR A 511 3.66 4.47 -6.32
N GLY A 512 4.62 4.11 -5.50
CA GLY A 512 5.78 4.96 -5.19
C GLY A 512 5.56 5.96 -4.05
N ARG A 513 4.33 6.09 -3.52
CA ARG A 513 4.07 6.95 -2.36
C ARG A 513 4.79 6.42 -1.13
N LEU A 514 5.24 7.33 -0.27
CA LEU A 514 5.70 6.95 1.07
C LEU A 514 4.51 6.50 1.91
N SER A 515 4.72 5.54 2.78
CA SER A 515 3.80 5.23 3.87
C SER A 515 4.45 5.58 5.21
N SER A 516 3.64 5.95 6.19
CA SER A 516 4.09 6.27 7.55
C SER A 516 3.59 5.20 8.52
N SER A 517 4.46 4.75 9.41
CA SER A 517 4.14 3.75 10.44
C SER A 517 4.84 4.06 11.76
N ASN A 518 4.32 3.52 12.85
CA ASN A 518 4.88 3.60 14.20
C ASN A 518 5.19 5.03 14.73
N PRO A 519 4.20 5.97 14.74
CA PRO A 519 2.80 5.89 14.32
C PRO A 519 2.57 6.34 12.87
N ASN A 520 1.40 6.00 12.28
CA ASN A 520 1.00 6.55 11.00
C ASN A 520 0.50 8.00 11.15
N LEU A 521 1.34 8.96 10.81
CA LEU A 521 1.04 10.39 10.88
C LEU A 521 0.39 10.94 9.60
N GLN A 522 0.38 10.18 8.50
CA GLN A 522 -0.24 10.59 7.24
C GLN A 522 -1.77 10.49 7.24
N ASN A 523 -2.35 9.77 8.21
CA ASN A 523 -3.80 9.56 8.32
C ASN A 523 -4.50 10.44 9.34
N ILE A 524 -3.84 11.47 9.87
CA ILE A 524 -4.45 12.42 10.81
C ILE A 524 -5.50 13.25 10.07
N PRO A 525 -6.79 13.20 10.49
CA PRO A 525 -7.88 13.86 9.77
C PRO A 525 -7.74 15.39 9.73
N ILE A 526 -8.21 16.01 8.65
CA ILE A 526 -8.24 17.47 8.47
C ILE A 526 -9.64 17.99 8.12
N ARG A 527 -10.55 17.11 7.67
CA ARG A 527 -11.83 17.55 7.10
C ARG A 527 -12.88 17.94 8.15
N ASP A 528 -12.80 17.37 9.34
CA ASP A 528 -13.70 17.65 10.44
C ASP A 528 -13.00 18.48 11.52
N GLU A 529 -13.79 19.24 12.28
CA GLU A 529 -13.27 20.12 13.34
C GLU A 529 -12.57 19.31 14.45
N ASP A 530 -13.07 18.11 14.73
CA ASP A 530 -12.50 17.24 15.77
C ASP A 530 -11.11 16.72 15.35
N GLY A 531 -10.93 16.39 14.07
CA GLY A 531 -9.63 16.00 13.53
C GLY A 531 -8.61 17.14 13.50
N LYS A 532 -9.06 18.38 13.26
CA LYS A 532 -8.22 19.57 13.31
C LYS A 532 -7.58 19.82 14.67
N GLU A 533 -8.25 19.45 15.76
CA GLU A 533 -7.73 19.58 17.12
C GLU A 533 -6.41 18.81 17.29
N ILE A 534 -6.29 17.63 16.65
CA ILE A 534 -5.07 16.82 16.71
C ILE A 534 -3.91 17.55 16.03
N ARG A 535 -4.15 18.21 14.88
CA ARG A 535 -3.10 18.94 14.16
C ARG A 535 -2.59 20.14 14.94
N LYS A 536 -3.38 20.75 15.82
CA LYS A 536 -2.93 21.83 16.70
C LYS A 536 -1.83 21.39 17.66
N ALA A 537 -1.81 20.11 18.02
CA ALA A 537 -0.81 19.59 18.94
C ALA A 537 0.58 19.39 18.32
N PHE A 538 0.71 19.43 17.01
CA PHE A 538 2.01 19.34 16.32
C PHE A 538 2.62 20.74 16.24
N ILE A 539 3.70 20.94 16.96
CA ILE A 539 4.36 22.25 17.18
C ILE A 539 5.80 22.24 16.69
N PRO A 540 6.35 23.41 16.31
CA PRO A 540 7.76 23.54 15.94
C PRO A 540 8.69 23.47 17.16
N ASP A 541 9.99 23.47 16.91
CA ASP A 541 11.02 23.65 17.94
C ASP A 541 10.89 25.01 18.64
N THR A 542 11.50 25.13 19.81
CA THR A 542 11.61 26.41 20.52
C THR A 542 12.29 27.45 19.63
N ASP A 543 11.78 28.68 19.60
CA ASP A 543 12.25 29.78 18.75
C ASP A 543 12.15 29.50 17.24
N CYS A 544 11.26 28.61 16.85
CA CYS A 544 10.93 28.29 15.46
C CYS A 544 9.44 28.51 15.18
N GLU A 545 9.10 28.67 13.92
CA GLU A 545 7.74 28.60 13.42
C GLU A 545 7.51 27.33 12.59
N PHE A 546 6.27 26.87 12.59
CA PHE A 546 5.83 25.76 11.76
C PHE A 546 5.60 26.30 10.33
N PHE A 547 6.23 25.71 9.35
CA PHE A 547 6.07 26.02 7.94
C PHE A 547 5.51 24.82 7.21
N SER A 548 4.41 25.00 6.46
CA SER A 548 3.83 23.99 5.60
C SER A 548 3.87 24.45 4.15
N ALA A 549 4.22 23.54 3.24
CA ALA A 549 4.14 23.76 1.80
C ALA A 549 3.47 22.56 1.14
N ASP A 550 2.44 22.82 0.33
CA ASP A 550 1.60 21.80 -0.30
C ASP A 550 1.47 22.04 -1.80
N TYR A 551 1.51 20.96 -2.59
CA TYR A 551 1.29 21.07 -4.02
C TYR A 551 -0.16 21.39 -4.36
N SER A 552 -0.35 22.48 -5.09
CA SER A 552 -1.68 22.88 -5.57
C SER A 552 -2.12 22.00 -6.75
N GLN A 553 -3.03 21.06 -6.49
CA GLN A 553 -3.72 20.24 -7.49
C GLN A 553 -2.76 19.43 -8.40
N ILE A 554 -1.70 18.87 -7.82
CA ILE A 554 -0.63 18.19 -8.58
C ILE A 554 -1.18 17.10 -9.52
N GLU A 555 -2.13 16.28 -9.08
CA GLU A 555 -2.68 15.19 -9.89
C GLU A 555 -3.43 15.70 -11.13
N LEU A 556 -4.14 16.83 -11.02
CA LEU A 556 -4.80 17.46 -12.16
C LEU A 556 -3.79 18.08 -13.14
N ARG A 557 -2.71 18.64 -12.64
CA ARG A 557 -1.61 19.18 -13.47
C ARG A 557 -0.88 18.06 -14.21
N ILE A 558 -0.65 16.92 -13.54
CA ILE A 558 -0.08 15.72 -14.16
C ILE A 558 -1.03 15.16 -15.21
N MET A 559 -2.34 15.12 -14.97
CA MET A 559 -3.33 14.71 -15.97
C MET A 559 -3.28 15.63 -17.20
N ALA A 560 -3.21 16.95 -17.01
CA ALA A 560 -3.08 17.89 -18.11
C ALA A 560 -1.80 17.65 -18.93
N HIS A 561 -0.71 17.30 -18.25
CA HIS A 561 0.57 16.98 -18.90
C HIS A 561 0.51 15.66 -19.68
N LEU A 562 0.02 14.59 -19.07
CA LEU A 562 -0.03 13.25 -19.67
C LEU A 562 -1.06 13.14 -20.81
N SER A 563 -2.19 13.83 -20.70
CA SER A 563 -3.21 13.84 -21.74
C SER A 563 -2.93 14.84 -22.86
N GLU A 564 -2.06 15.82 -22.63
CA GLU A 564 -1.80 16.95 -23.53
C GLU A 564 -3.09 17.70 -23.92
N ASP A 565 -4.12 17.66 -23.06
CA ASP A 565 -5.40 18.32 -23.34
C ASP A 565 -5.25 19.82 -23.32
N LYS A 566 -5.43 20.44 -24.49
CA LYS A 566 -5.22 21.89 -24.70
C LYS A 566 -6.12 22.72 -23.81
N ASN A 567 -7.39 22.33 -23.66
CA ASN A 567 -8.34 23.08 -22.85
C ASN A 567 -7.97 23.02 -21.35
N MET A 568 -7.45 21.88 -20.89
CA MET A 568 -7.00 21.74 -19.52
C MET A 568 -5.69 22.50 -19.26
N ILE A 569 -4.74 22.44 -20.20
CA ILE A 569 -3.50 23.19 -20.16
C ILE A 569 -3.80 24.70 -20.15
N ASP A 570 -4.63 25.21 -21.06
CA ASP A 570 -5.00 26.62 -21.13
C ASP A 570 -5.69 27.11 -19.86
N ALA A 571 -6.54 26.28 -19.24
CA ALA A 571 -7.18 26.62 -17.96
C ALA A 571 -6.15 26.83 -16.83
N PHE A 572 -5.12 25.99 -16.76
CA PHE A 572 -4.04 26.16 -15.78
C PHE A 572 -3.13 27.37 -16.09
N LEU A 573 -2.78 27.59 -17.37
CA LEU A 573 -1.92 28.70 -17.78
C LEU A 573 -2.61 30.07 -17.62
N SER A 574 -3.95 30.10 -17.75
CA SER A 574 -4.73 31.32 -17.51
C SER A 574 -4.82 31.74 -16.04
N GLY A 575 -4.34 30.90 -15.10
CA GLY A 575 -4.38 31.16 -13.68
C GLY A 575 -5.78 31.06 -13.05
N HIS A 576 -6.77 30.57 -13.77
CA HIS A 576 -8.11 30.35 -13.24
C HIS A 576 -8.18 29.11 -12.32
N ASP A 577 -9.12 29.13 -11.38
CA ASP A 577 -9.47 27.94 -10.61
C ASP A 577 -9.97 26.85 -11.56
N ILE A 578 -9.26 25.74 -11.65
CA ILE A 578 -9.56 24.65 -12.57
C ILE A 578 -10.97 24.07 -12.37
N HIS A 579 -11.47 24.04 -11.14
CA HIS A 579 -12.81 23.54 -10.85
C HIS A 579 -13.89 24.52 -11.31
N ALA A 580 -13.64 25.83 -11.16
CA ALA A 580 -14.52 26.85 -11.70
C ALA A 580 -14.47 26.88 -13.23
N ALA A 581 -13.29 26.75 -13.84
CA ALA A 581 -13.12 26.66 -15.31
C ALA A 581 -13.83 25.43 -15.88
N THR A 582 -13.70 24.27 -15.22
CA THR A 582 -14.43 23.04 -15.61
C THR A 582 -15.94 23.23 -15.50
N ALA A 583 -16.43 23.81 -14.38
CA ALA A 583 -17.86 24.10 -14.21
C ALA A 583 -18.39 25.05 -15.30
N ALA A 584 -17.69 26.17 -15.57
CA ALA A 584 -18.08 27.12 -16.61
C ALA A 584 -18.27 26.45 -17.98
N LYS A 585 -17.34 25.57 -18.36
CA LYS A 585 -17.38 24.84 -19.62
C LYS A 585 -18.50 23.79 -19.68
N ILE A 586 -18.64 22.98 -18.61
CA ILE A 586 -19.70 21.95 -18.54
C ILE A 586 -21.10 22.57 -18.59
N TYR A 587 -21.32 23.63 -17.79
CA TYR A 587 -22.61 24.34 -17.73
C TYR A 587 -22.79 25.37 -18.85
N LYS A 588 -21.76 25.62 -19.69
CA LYS A 588 -21.76 26.58 -20.80
C LYS A 588 -22.15 27.99 -20.37
N ILE A 589 -21.54 28.45 -19.26
CA ILE A 589 -21.74 29.78 -18.67
C ILE A 589 -20.40 30.51 -18.53
N ASP A 590 -20.46 31.83 -18.25
CA ASP A 590 -19.24 32.58 -17.92
C ASP A 590 -18.66 32.11 -16.59
N ILE A 591 -17.32 32.15 -16.45
CA ILE A 591 -16.64 31.68 -15.24
C ILE A 591 -17.05 32.51 -13.99
N ASN A 592 -17.42 33.77 -14.18
CA ASN A 592 -17.91 34.65 -13.10
C ASN A 592 -19.31 34.28 -12.61
N ASP A 593 -20.08 33.55 -13.41
CA ASP A 593 -21.42 33.09 -13.07
C ASP A 593 -21.44 31.70 -12.40
N VAL A 594 -20.26 31.08 -12.22
CA VAL A 594 -20.13 29.78 -11.57
C VAL A 594 -20.46 29.87 -10.08
N THR A 595 -21.52 29.20 -9.69
CA THR A 595 -21.90 29.13 -8.27
C THR A 595 -21.00 28.21 -7.45
N ALA A 596 -20.97 28.39 -6.14
CA ALA A 596 -20.21 27.52 -5.23
C ALA A 596 -20.64 26.03 -5.36
N ASP A 597 -21.91 25.75 -5.60
CA ASP A 597 -22.40 24.38 -5.81
C ASP A 597 -21.92 23.78 -7.12
N MET A 598 -21.96 24.53 -8.23
CA MET A 598 -21.42 24.12 -9.52
C MET A 598 -19.91 23.83 -9.44
N ARG A 599 -19.15 24.71 -8.75
CA ARG A 599 -17.71 24.50 -8.51
C ARG A 599 -17.46 23.24 -7.68
N ARG A 600 -18.26 23.00 -6.62
CA ARG A 600 -18.17 21.81 -5.78
C ARG A 600 -18.46 20.54 -6.56
N LYS A 601 -19.50 20.54 -7.41
CA LYS A 601 -19.83 19.43 -8.31
C LYS A 601 -18.71 19.16 -9.30
N ALA A 602 -18.17 20.19 -9.94
CA ALA A 602 -17.05 20.07 -10.86
C ALA A 602 -15.77 19.56 -10.14
N LYS A 603 -15.50 19.99 -8.92
CA LYS A 603 -14.40 19.46 -8.09
C LYS A 603 -14.56 17.96 -7.86
N THR A 604 -15.75 17.51 -7.50
CA THR A 604 -16.03 16.08 -7.28
C THR A 604 -15.91 15.28 -8.59
N ALA A 605 -16.36 15.84 -9.71
CA ALA A 605 -16.22 15.23 -11.03
C ALA A 605 -14.76 15.16 -11.48
N ASN A 606 -13.99 16.25 -11.36
CA ASN A 606 -12.57 16.30 -11.73
C ASN A 606 -11.77 15.19 -11.04
N PHE A 607 -11.86 15.07 -9.72
CA PHE A 607 -11.16 14.01 -8.99
C PHE A 607 -11.77 12.63 -9.23
N GLY A 608 -13.12 12.52 -9.25
CA GLY A 608 -13.78 11.24 -9.46
C GLY A 608 -13.40 10.62 -10.81
N ILE A 609 -13.40 11.40 -11.88
CA ILE A 609 -13.11 10.93 -13.26
C ILE A 609 -11.65 10.47 -13.37
N ILE A 610 -10.69 11.22 -12.81
CA ILE A 610 -9.28 10.82 -12.80
C ILE A 610 -9.11 9.45 -12.11
N TYR A 611 -9.90 9.18 -11.07
CA TYR A 611 -9.90 7.88 -10.38
C TYR A 611 -10.81 6.82 -11.05
N GLY A 612 -11.32 7.08 -12.23
CA GLY A 612 -12.15 6.14 -12.99
C GLY A 612 -13.52 5.86 -12.37
N ILE A 613 -14.14 6.87 -11.74
CA ILE A 613 -15.46 6.72 -11.12
C ILE A 613 -16.53 6.40 -12.18
N SER A 614 -17.41 5.45 -11.87
CA SER A 614 -18.58 5.15 -12.72
C SER A 614 -19.69 6.19 -12.52
N VAL A 615 -20.62 6.28 -13.49
CA VAL A 615 -21.84 7.10 -13.36
C VAL A 615 -22.60 6.79 -12.06
N PHE A 616 -22.68 5.52 -11.70
CA PHE A 616 -23.32 5.10 -10.44
C PHE A 616 -22.58 5.63 -9.22
N GLY A 617 -21.27 5.44 -9.16
CA GLY A 617 -20.44 5.91 -8.05
C GLY A 617 -20.44 7.44 -7.91
N LEU A 618 -20.45 8.18 -9.04
CA LEU A 618 -20.52 9.64 -9.00
C LEU A 618 -21.90 10.12 -8.51
N ALA A 619 -23.00 9.50 -8.97
CA ALA A 619 -24.35 9.81 -8.51
C ALA A 619 -24.51 9.61 -7.02
N GLU A 620 -24.03 8.49 -6.50
CA GLU A 620 -24.07 8.17 -5.06
C GLU A 620 -23.23 9.15 -4.23
N ARG A 621 -22.00 9.44 -4.67
CA ARG A 621 -21.09 10.36 -3.97
C ARG A 621 -21.59 11.80 -3.90
N MET A 622 -22.27 12.24 -4.93
CA MET A 622 -22.80 13.61 -5.03
C MET A 622 -24.24 13.74 -4.51
N GLY A 623 -24.95 12.63 -4.29
CA GLY A 623 -26.36 12.64 -3.93
C GLY A 623 -27.26 13.16 -5.05
N VAL A 624 -26.90 12.94 -6.32
CA VAL A 624 -27.63 13.38 -7.50
C VAL A 624 -28.21 12.20 -8.29
N SER A 625 -29.07 12.47 -9.26
CA SER A 625 -29.61 11.43 -10.15
C SER A 625 -28.51 10.83 -11.04
N ARG A 626 -28.71 9.59 -11.49
CA ARG A 626 -27.78 8.94 -12.43
C ARG A 626 -27.72 9.70 -13.77
N GLN A 627 -28.83 10.34 -14.16
CA GLN A 627 -28.87 11.15 -15.36
C GLN A 627 -27.98 12.38 -15.24
N GLU A 628 -28.06 13.11 -14.10
CA GLU A 628 -27.22 14.28 -13.84
C GLU A 628 -25.72 13.89 -13.74
N ALA A 629 -25.41 12.78 -13.06
CA ALA A 629 -24.04 12.28 -13.01
C ALA A 629 -23.50 11.91 -14.38
N LYS A 630 -24.34 11.32 -15.25
CA LYS A 630 -23.97 11.01 -16.63
C LYS A 630 -23.69 12.28 -17.44
N GLU A 631 -24.58 13.27 -17.34
CA GLU A 631 -24.42 14.56 -18.03
C GLU A 631 -23.13 15.27 -17.60
N LEU A 632 -22.76 15.20 -16.31
CA LEU A 632 -21.50 15.74 -15.81
C LEU A 632 -20.28 15.03 -16.39
N ILE A 633 -20.30 13.69 -16.48
CA ILE A 633 -19.20 12.90 -17.05
C ILE A 633 -19.09 13.17 -18.57
N ASP A 634 -20.21 13.14 -19.28
CA ASP A 634 -20.24 13.39 -20.73
C ASP A 634 -19.75 14.82 -21.02
N GLY A 635 -20.23 15.84 -20.30
CA GLY A 635 -19.79 17.22 -20.42
C GLY A 635 -18.32 17.43 -20.06
N TYR A 636 -17.79 16.66 -19.10
CA TYR A 636 -16.37 16.67 -18.79
C TYR A 636 -15.52 16.18 -19.97
N PHE A 637 -15.89 15.06 -20.59
CA PHE A 637 -15.15 14.52 -21.73
C PHE A 637 -15.39 15.31 -23.04
N GLU A 638 -16.53 16.00 -23.20
CA GLU A 638 -16.69 17.00 -24.26
C GLU A 638 -15.72 18.19 -24.06
N THR A 639 -15.51 18.59 -22.81
CA THR A 639 -14.61 19.69 -22.45
C THR A 639 -13.14 19.32 -22.59
N TYR A 640 -12.79 18.10 -22.20
CA TYR A 640 -11.42 17.57 -22.17
C TYR A 640 -11.30 16.26 -22.95
N PRO A 641 -11.39 16.30 -24.29
CA PRO A 641 -11.44 15.09 -25.11
C PRO A 641 -10.15 14.27 -25.07
N GLN A 642 -8.97 14.92 -24.97
CA GLN A 642 -7.70 14.21 -24.89
C GLN A 642 -7.52 13.49 -23.53
N VAL A 643 -8.18 13.93 -22.46
CA VAL A 643 -8.22 13.19 -21.20
C VAL A 643 -8.87 11.83 -21.40
N LYS A 644 -9.99 11.77 -22.14
CA LYS A 644 -10.65 10.50 -22.48
C LYS A 644 -9.74 9.59 -23.31
N GLU A 645 -9.11 10.15 -24.32
CA GLU A 645 -8.18 9.42 -25.19
C GLU A 645 -7.00 8.86 -24.39
N TYR A 646 -6.42 9.64 -23.50
CA TYR A 646 -5.35 9.20 -22.59
C TYR A 646 -5.80 8.04 -21.71
N MET A 647 -6.99 8.11 -21.11
CA MET A 647 -7.52 7.04 -20.26
C MET A 647 -7.70 5.74 -21.05
N ASP A 648 -8.30 5.81 -22.22
CA ASP A 648 -8.52 4.64 -23.09
C ASP A 648 -7.17 4.03 -23.55
N LYS A 649 -6.20 4.87 -23.92
CA LYS A 649 -4.85 4.46 -24.31
C LYS A 649 -4.09 3.81 -23.14
N SER A 650 -4.21 4.36 -21.92
CA SER A 650 -3.56 3.77 -20.73
C SER A 650 -4.04 2.34 -20.46
N ILE A 651 -5.35 2.09 -20.61
CA ILE A 651 -5.91 0.75 -20.49
C ILE A 651 -5.40 -0.16 -21.62
N GLN A 652 -5.34 0.34 -22.85
CA GLN A 652 -4.85 -0.44 -23.98
C GLN A 652 -3.38 -0.83 -23.79
N VAL A 653 -2.51 0.13 -23.44
CA VAL A 653 -1.09 -0.11 -23.16
C VAL A 653 -0.92 -1.13 -22.04
N ALA A 654 -1.70 -1.01 -20.95
CA ALA A 654 -1.67 -1.97 -19.87
C ALA A 654 -2.05 -3.38 -20.33
N ARG A 655 -3.03 -3.53 -21.23
CA ARG A 655 -3.42 -4.85 -21.79
C ARG A 655 -2.36 -5.47 -22.69
N GLU A 656 -1.61 -4.66 -23.39
CA GLU A 656 -0.57 -5.11 -24.33
C GLU A 656 0.71 -5.51 -23.62
N GLN A 657 1.17 -4.73 -22.64
CA GLN A 657 2.46 -4.91 -21.99
C GLN A 657 2.39 -5.40 -20.52
N GLY A 658 1.19 -5.43 -19.94
CA GLY A 658 0.99 -5.90 -18.55
C GLY A 658 1.28 -4.90 -17.45
N TYR A 659 1.71 -3.68 -17.79
CA TYR A 659 2.01 -2.61 -16.83
C TYR A 659 1.73 -1.22 -17.41
N VAL A 660 1.75 -0.21 -16.55
CA VAL A 660 1.79 1.21 -16.89
C VAL A 660 2.96 1.89 -16.21
N GLU A 661 3.35 3.08 -16.67
CA GLU A 661 4.52 3.80 -16.16
C GLU A 661 4.19 5.22 -15.73
N THR A 662 4.93 5.72 -14.72
CA THR A 662 4.97 7.14 -14.37
C THR A 662 5.82 7.94 -15.36
N ILE A 663 5.83 9.28 -15.22
CA ILE A 663 6.73 10.17 -15.99
C ILE A 663 8.22 9.90 -15.74
N PHE A 664 8.56 9.19 -14.66
CA PHE A 664 9.92 8.76 -14.31
C PHE A 664 10.16 7.27 -14.59
N HIS A 665 9.26 6.64 -15.38
CA HIS A 665 9.35 5.23 -15.78
C HIS A 665 9.23 4.23 -14.61
N ARG A 666 8.59 4.63 -13.49
CA ARG A 666 8.19 3.67 -12.46
C ARG A 666 7.11 2.77 -13.00
N LYS A 667 7.33 1.48 -13.00
CA LYS A 667 6.38 0.48 -13.49
C LYS A 667 5.36 0.10 -12.42
N ARG A 668 4.11 0.01 -12.83
CA ARG A 668 3.01 -0.58 -12.08
C ARG A 668 2.48 -1.78 -12.85
N PHE A 669 2.74 -2.98 -12.38
CA PHE A 669 2.27 -4.21 -13.01
C PHE A 669 0.78 -4.42 -12.74
N LEU A 670 0.04 -4.92 -13.73
CA LEU A 670 -1.41 -5.09 -13.71
C LEU A 670 -1.78 -6.49 -14.23
N PRO A 671 -1.47 -7.57 -13.50
CA PRO A 671 -1.70 -8.94 -13.96
C PRO A 671 -3.18 -9.23 -14.24
N ASP A 672 -4.09 -8.52 -13.58
CA ASP A 672 -5.54 -8.70 -13.69
C ASP A 672 -6.19 -7.88 -14.82
N ILE A 673 -5.41 -7.14 -15.63
CA ILE A 673 -5.94 -6.23 -16.66
C ILE A 673 -6.77 -6.96 -17.72
N ASN A 674 -6.47 -8.21 -17.99
CA ASN A 674 -7.17 -9.08 -18.95
C ASN A 674 -8.07 -10.12 -18.25
N SER A 675 -8.38 -9.94 -16.95
CA SER A 675 -9.23 -10.87 -16.22
C SER A 675 -10.63 -11.01 -16.84
N ARG A 676 -11.14 -12.24 -16.91
CA ARG A 676 -12.52 -12.52 -17.34
C ARG A 676 -13.55 -11.98 -16.35
N ASN A 677 -13.20 -11.86 -15.07
CA ASN A 677 -14.05 -11.26 -14.06
C ASN A 677 -14.13 -9.75 -14.24
N GLY A 678 -15.29 -9.22 -14.62
CA GLY A 678 -15.51 -7.80 -14.89
C GLY A 678 -15.23 -6.88 -13.69
N VAL A 679 -15.40 -7.34 -12.46
CA VAL A 679 -15.11 -6.55 -11.23
C VAL A 679 -13.59 -6.44 -11.04
N VAL A 680 -12.87 -7.53 -11.16
CA VAL A 680 -11.41 -7.61 -11.05
C VAL A 680 -10.75 -6.80 -12.16
N ARG A 681 -11.18 -7.05 -13.40
CA ARG A 681 -10.71 -6.28 -14.57
C ARG A 681 -10.97 -4.78 -14.43
N GLY A 682 -12.18 -4.37 -14.03
CA GLY A 682 -12.52 -2.95 -13.84
C GLY A 682 -11.68 -2.29 -12.74
N TYR A 683 -11.22 -3.03 -11.73
CA TYR A 683 -10.26 -2.53 -10.75
C TYR A 683 -8.87 -2.31 -11.38
N ALA A 684 -8.39 -3.26 -12.17
CA ALA A 684 -7.12 -3.14 -12.88
C ALA A 684 -7.15 -2.00 -13.92
N GLU A 685 -8.26 -1.81 -14.64
CA GLU A 685 -8.47 -0.69 -15.58
C GLU A 685 -8.40 0.68 -14.88
N ARG A 686 -9.01 0.81 -13.69
CA ARG A 686 -8.88 2.04 -12.88
C ARG A 686 -7.44 2.28 -12.43
N ASN A 687 -6.72 1.24 -12.03
CA ASN A 687 -5.31 1.35 -11.68
C ASN A 687 -4.45 1.73 -12.89
N ALA A 688 -4.76 1.25 -14.08
CA ALA A 688 -4.05 1.64 -15.32
C ALA A 688 -4.13 3.15 -15.58
N ILE A 689 -5.26 3.79 -15.26
CA ILE A 689 -5.45 5.24 -15.40
C ILE A 689 -4.76 6.00 -14.27
N ASN A 690 -4.93 5.53 -13.04
CA ASN A 690 -4.60 6.27 -11.83
C ASN A 690 -3.12 6.14 -11.42
N ALA A 691 -2.52 4.96 -11.60
CA ALA A 691 -1.15 4.70 -11.14
C ALA A 691 -0.10 5.62 -11.78
N PRO A 692 -0.15 5.93 -13.10
CA PRO A 692 0.77 6.90 -13.68
C PRO A 692 0.68 8.30 -13.05
N ILE A 693 -0.53 8.74 -12.68
CA ILE A 693 -0.76 10.06 -12.10
C ILE A 693 -0.27 10.11 -10.65
N GLN A 694 -0.75 9.20 -9.82
CA GLN A 694 -0.36 9.15 -8.39
C GLN A 694 1.12 8.86 -8.22
N GLY A 695 1.67 7.94 -9.02
CA GLY A 695 3.08 7.61 -8.97
C GLY A 695 3.96 8.77 -9.42
N SER A 696 3.58 9.49 -10.46
CA SER A 696 4.30 10.70 -10.89
C SER A 696 4.28 11.79 -9.83
N ALA A 697 3.15 12.01 -9.16
CA ALA A 697 3.07 12.94 -8.03
C ALA A 697 4.01 12.51 -6.87
N ALA A 698 4.06 11.23 -6.57
CA ALA A 698 4.96 10.68 -5.55
C ALA A 698 6.44 10.85 -5.92
N ASP A 699 6.79 10.65 -7.18
CA ASP A 699 8.16 10.81 -7.65
C ASP A 699 8.57 12.30 -7.64
N ILE A 700 7.68 13.21 -8.06
CA ILE A 700 7.92 14.66 -8.04
C ILE A 700 8.22 15.15 -6.62
N ILE A 701 7.43 14.77 -5.61
CA ILE A 701 7.68 15.22 -4.24
C ILE A 701 8.97 14.63 -3.67
N LYS A 702 9.34 13.40 -4.04
CA LYS A 702 10.63 12.79 -3.65
C LYS A 702 11.83 13.57 -4.20
N VAL A 703 11.75 14.00 -5.46
CA VAL A 703 12.77 14.86 -6.08
C VAL A 703 12.86 16.18 -5.34
N ALA A 704 11.73 16.83 -5.08
CA ALA A 704 11.69 18.09 -4.32
C ALA A 704 12.32 17.92 -2.93
N MET A 705 11.96 16.87 -2.19
CA MET A 705 12.51 16.57 -0.86
C MET A 705 14.04 16.42 -0.90
N ALA A 706 14.58 15.69 -1.88
CA ALA A 706 16.01 15.49 -2.03
C ALA A 706 16.74 16.82 -2.32
N HIS A 707 16.22 17.65 -3.23
CA HIS A 707 16.79 18.93 -3.56
C HIS A 707 16.71 19.94 -2.40
N ILE A 708 15.58 20.03 -1.71
CA ILE A 708 15.43 20.87 -0.52
C ILE A 708 16.46 20.48 0.54
N TYR A 709 16.60 19.20 0.82
CA TYR A 709 17.57 18.68 1.78
C TYR A 709 19.00 19.07 1.39
N GLN A 710 19.40 18.86 0.14
CA GLN A 710 20.74 19.24 -0.37
C GLN A 710 20.99 20.74 -0.23
N ARG A 711 20.01 21.58 -0.53
CA ARG A 711 20.15 23.04 -0.36
C ARG A 711 20.22 23.45 1.12
N PHE A 712 19.45 22.80 2.00
CA PHE A 712 19.56 23.04 3.45
C PHE A 712 20.97 22.73 3.95
N GLN A 713 21.56 21.62 3.50
CA GLN A 713 22.94 21.26 3.83
C GLN A 713 23.96 22.27 3.25
N ALA A 714 23.81 22.64 1.99
CA ALA A 714 24.72 23.58 1.32
C ALA A 714 24.74 24.97 1.96
N TYR A 715 23.60 25.46 2.45
CA TYR A 715 23.46 26.72 3.19
C TYR A 715 23.67 26.58 4.69
N ASN A 716 23.93 25.38 5.19
CA ASN A 716 24.08 25.07 6.61
C ASN A 716 22.91 25.59 7.47
N LEU A 717 21.67 25.41 6.97
CA LEU A 717 20.46 25.84 7.66
C LEU A 717 20.15 24.97 8.88
N LYS A 718 19.57 25.59 9.90
CA LYS A 718 19.07 24.91 11.10
C LYS A 718 17.61 24.46 10.96
N ALA A 719 16.92 24.95 9.95
CA ALA A 719 15.58 24.51 9.60
C ALA A 719 15.55 23.00 9.39
N LYS A 720 14.49 22.35 9.87
CA LYS A 720 14.31 20.90 9.81
C LYS A 720 13.07 20.56 9.03
N MET A 721 13.16 19.64 8.06
CA MET A 721 12.00 18.93 7.53
C MET A 721 11.56 17.91 8.61
N ILE A 722 10.30 17.91 9.00
CA ILE A 722 9.80 17.12 10.14
C ILE A 722 8.69 16.14 9.77
N LEU A 723 7.91 16.42 8.73
CA LEU A 723 6.83 15.54 8.26
C LEU A 723 6.66 15.66 6.75
N GLN A 724 6.22 14.55 6.15
CA GLN A 724 5.69 14.47 4.79
C GLN A 724 4.31 13.81 4.85
N VAL A 725 3.28 14.47 4.29
CA VAL A 725 1.90 13.98 4.31
C VAL A 725 1.29 14.16 2.92
N HIS A 726 1.19 13.07 2.15
CA HIS A 726 0.71 13.04 0.77
C HIS A 726 1.52 13.94 -0.18
N ASP A 727 1.05 15.15 -0.46
CA ASP A 727 1.65 16.20 -1.30
C ASP A 727 2.16 17.42 -0.50
N GLU A 728 2.15 17.31 0.83
CA GLU A 728 2.53 18.33 1.80
C GLU A 728 3.88 18.01 2.46
N LEU A 729 4.72 19.04 2.60
CA LEU A 729 5.97 19.03 3.36
C LEU A 729 5.90 20.00 4.54
N ASN A 730 6.32 19.55 5.70
CA ASN A 730 6.24 20.31 6.95
C ASN A 730 7.61 20.51 7.57
N PHE A 731 7.86 21.71 8.08
CA PHE A 731 9.16 22.15 8.57
C PHE A 731 9.04 22.87 9.92
N SER A 732 10.09 22.77 10.72
CA SER A 732 10.36 23.61 11.88
C SER A 732 11.48 24.58 11.52
N VAL A 733 11.20 25.88 11.50
CA VAL A 733 12.06 26.89 10.90
C VAL A 733 12.37 28.01 11.88
N PRO A 734 13.68 28.29 12.18
CA PRO A 734 14.07 29.46 12.96
C PRO A 734 13.65 30.75 12.28
N GLU A 735 13.26 31.76 13.08
CA GLU A 735 12.80 33.06 12.57
C GLU A 735 13.78 33.71 11.58
N ALA A 736 15.07 33.59 11.85
CA ALA A 736 16.13 34.18 11.01
C ALA A 736 16.26 33.53 9.62
N GLU A 737 15.71 32.32 9.42
CA GLU A 737 15.85 31.53 8.19
C GLU A 737 14.56 31.56 7.34
N LYS A 738 13.46 32.13 7.81
CA LYS A 738 12.12 32.02 7.21
C LYS A 738 12.09 32.37 5.73
N GLU A 739 12.59 33.55 5.36
CA GLU A 739 12.55 34.04 3.97
C GLU A 739 13.35 33.10 3.03
N LEU A 740 14.53 32.66 3.48
CA LEU A 740 15.40 31.80 2.69
C LEU A 740 14.80 30.37 2.56
N VAL A 741 14.28 29.84 3.65
CA VAL A 741 13.64 28.51 3.65
C VAL A 741 12.39 28.51 2.75
N GLN A 742 11.50 29.46 2.90
CA GLN A 742 10.33 29.58 2.04
C GLN A 742 10.73 29.65 0.56
N LYS A 743 11.72 30.49 0.23
CA LYS A 743 12.22 30.62 -1.14
C LYS A 743 12.74 29.26 -1.66
N ILE A 744 13.61 28.59 -0.90
CA ILE A 744 14.18 27.30 -1.29
C ILE A 744 13.08 26.25 -1.50
N VAL A 745 12.17 26.10 -0.53
CA VAL A 745 11.14 25.06 -0.58
C VAL A 745 10.21 25.28 -1.78
N ILE A 746 9.73 26.51 -1.99
CA ILE A 746 8.83 26.78 -3.12
C ILE A 746 9.55 26.61 -4.45
N GLU A 747 10.78 27.11 -4.59
CA GLU A 747 11.57 26.93 -5.81
C GLU A 747 11.78 25.46 -6.15
N GLU A 748 12.21 24.63 -5.19
CA GLU A 748 12.49 23.22 -5.44
C GLU A 748 11.19 22.40 -5.67
N MET A 749 10.10 22.72 -5.01
CA MET A 749 8.82 22.09 -5.28
C MET A 749 8.30 22.46 -6.68
N GLU A 750 8.33 23.74 -7.06
CA GLU A 750 7.82 24.18 -8.37
C GLU A 750 8.73 23.77 -9.54
N GLN A 751 10.02 23.52 -9.31
CA GLN A 751 11.00 23.14 -10.33
C GLN A 751 11.35 21.64 -10.33
N ALA A 752 10.74 20.85 -9.46
CA ALA A 752 11.05 19.42 -9.32
C ALA A 752 10.90 18.64 -10.64
N TYR A 753 9.97 19.03 -11.48
CA TYR A 753 9.78 18.47 -12.82
C TYR A 753 9.16 19.50 -13.79
N ARG A 754 9.64 19.51 -15.03
CA ARG A 754 9.11 20.42 -16.06
C ARG A 754 7.96 19.78 -16.82
N MET A 755 6.77 20.37 -16.71
CA MET A 755 5.55 19.93 -17.42
C MET A 755 5.04 21.02 -18.37
N TYR A 756 4.01 20.68 -19.17
CA TYR A 756 3.27 21.65 -20.01
C TYR A 756 2.54 22.71 -19.18
N VAL A 757 2.18 22.36 -17.96
CA VAL A 757 1.63 23.28 -16.95
C VAL A 757 2.61 23.40 -15.79
N PRO A 758 2.83 24.60 -15.22
CA PRO A 758 3.77 24.78 -14.12
C PRO A 758 3.26 24.04 -12.86
N LEU A 759 4.18 23.42 -12.11
CA LEU A 759 3.90 23.04 -10.75
C LEU A 759 3.69 24.28 -9.91
N LYS A 760 2.79 24.21 -8.93
CA LYS A 760 2.51 25.27 -7.97
C LYS A 760 2.49 24.70 -6.57
N ALA A 761 3.15 25.40 -5.65
CA ALA A 761 3.14 25.09 -4.23
C ALA A 761 2.54 26.27 -3.45
N ASP A 762 1.52 25.98 -2.66
CA ASP A 762 0.95 26.91 -1.69
C ASP A 762 1.69 26.70 -0.35
N CYS A 763 1.84 27.76 0.44
CA CYS A 763 2.52 27.64 1.72
C CYS A 763 1.91 28.52 2.79
N GLY A 764 2.14 28.14 4.05
CA GLY A 764 1.69 28.91 5.20
C GLY A 764 2.61 28.78 6.41
N TRP A 765 2.46 29.70 7.35
CA TRP A 765 3.20 29.81 8.59
C TRP A 765 2.27 29.80 9.79
N GLY A 766 2.71 29.23 10.89
CA GLY A 766 1.92 29.21 12.12
C GLY A 766 2.68 28.68 13.32
N ASN A 767 2.03 28.73 14.48
CA ASN A 767 2.58 28.17 15.71
C ASN A 767 2.35 26.66 15.85
N ASN A 768 1.62 26.07 14.94
CA ASN A 768 1.33 24.64 14.86
C ASN A 768 0.92 24.25 13.44
N TRP A 769 0.81 22.95 13.20
CA TRP A 769 0.47 22.42 11.89
C TRP A 769 -0.86 22.94 11.33
N LEU A 770 -1.92 23.04 12.17
CA LEU A 770 -3.22 23.51 11.69
C LEU A 770 -3.18 24.98 11.22
N GLN A 771 -2.41 25.83 11.88
CA GLN A 771 -2.31 27.25 11.50
C GLN A 771 -1.47 27.47 10.25
N ALA A 772 -0.50 26.59 10.01
CA ALA A 772 0.39 26.68 8.85
C ALA A 772 -0.22 26.06 7.57
N HIS A 773 -1.30 25.26 7.67
CA HIS A 773 -1.92 24.54 6.54
C HIS A 773 -3.07 25.29 5.88
#